data_aec4a4e718b8b362e62b8af84edeac87
#
_entry.id   aec4a4e718b8b362e62b8af84edeac87
#
_cell.length_a   1.000
_cell.length_b   1.000
_cell.length_c   1.000
_cell.angle_alpha   90.00
_cell.angle_beta   90.00
_cell.angle_gamma   90.00
#
_symmetry.space_group_name_H-M   'P 1'
#
loop_
_entity.id
_entity.type
_entity.pdbx_description
1 polymer ?
#
loop_
_entity_poly.entity_id
_entity_poly.type
_entity_poly.pdbx_seq_one_letter_code
_entity_poly.pdbx_strand_id
1 'polypeptide(L)'
;MAKNNTYDADSITVLEGLEAVRKRPGMYIGSVSTKGLNHLIYEIVDNAVDEHLAGFCTEIHVTLEKDGSVTISDNGRGVPVGMHAKGVSAERIVYTTLHAGGKFDDSAYKTSGGLHGVGSSVVNALSAYMDVQVSRDGYIHHDRYERGIPVVELEDGLLPTIGKTRKTGTKVNFLPDDTIFEKTKFKAEEVKSRMHETTYLNPNLTIIFEDLRGAEPEHIVYHEPDGILGFIRELNAKKESVHEPVYFKGEADGIEVEVAFQYVNEFHENILGFCNNIYNSEGGTHLTGFKTTFTTVINQYARELGILKDKDPNFTGADVRNGMTAIVSIKHPDPRFEGQTKTKLDNPDASKATGKVVGEEIVRFFDRNLETLKNVIGCAEKAAKIRKTEEKAKTNLLTKQKYSFDSNGKLANCESRDASKCEIFIVEGDSAGGSAKTARDRMYQAILPIRGKILNVEKASIDKVLANAEIKTMINAFGCGFSEGYGNDFDITKLRYDKIIIMADADVDGAHISTLLLTLFYRFMPELIREGHVYIAMPPLYKAMPKKGEEEYLYDDKALEKYRKTHDGPFTLQRYKGLGEMDADQLWETTLNPKTRLLKLVEIEDGRMASSVTEMLMGTEVPPRRAFIYENATEAELDI
;
A
#
# COMPACT_ATOMS: atom_id res chain seq x y z
N MET A 1 20.17 -42.73 -0.14
CA MET A 1 18.84 -43.28 -0.38
C MET A 1 17.90 -42.13 -0.62
N ALA A 2 17.48 -41.91 -1.84
CA ALA A 2 16.51 -40.85 -2.17
C ALA A 2 15.16 -41.25 -1.53
N LYS A 3 14.61 -40.40 -0.65
CA LYS A 3 13.22 -40.52 -0.21
C LYS A 3 12.33 -40.36 -1.43
N ASN A 4 11.64 -41.40 -1.85
CA ASN A 4 10.52 -41.30 -2.80
C ASN A 4 9.47 -40.41 -2.16
N ASN A 5 9.36 -39.18 -2.61
CA ASN A 5 8.23 -38.31 -2.32
C ASN A 5 7.05 -38.78 -3.19
N THR A 6 6.35 -39.80 -2.76
CA THR A 6 5.05 -40.17 -3.34
C THR A 6 4.02 -39.22 -2.74
N TYR A 7 3.37 -38.43 -3.59
CA TYR A 7 2.21 -37.62 -3.23
C TYR A 7 0.99 -38.55 -3.25
N ASP A 8 0.57 -38.98 -2.07
CA ASP A 8 -0.57 -39.89 -1.87
C ASP A 8 -1.55 -39.35 -0.82
N ALA A 9 -2.61 -40.07 -0.51
CA ALA A 9 -3.64 -39.64 0.43
C ALA A 9 -3.09 -39.29 1.81
N ASP A 10 -2.04 -39.98 2.27
CA ASP A 10 -1.41 -39.77 3.58
C ASP A 10 -0.56 -38.51 3.61
N SER A 11 -0.25 -37.91 2.45
CA SER A 11 0.47 -36.63 2.34
C SER A 11 -0.44 -35.42 2.52
N ILE A 12 -1.77 -35.60 2.54
CA ILE A 12 -2.75 -34.54 2.73
C ILE A 12 -2.91 -34.25 4.22
N THR A 13 -2.42 -33.07 4.65
CA THR A 13 -2.57 -32.60 6.03
C THR A 13 -3.77 -31.65 6.13
N VAL A 14 -4.72 -31.97 6.99
CA VAL A 14 -5.82 -31.08 7.34
C VAL A 14 -5.40 -30.25 8.56
N LEU A 15 -5.46 -28.93 8.43
CA LEU A 15 -5.23 -28.00 9.53
C LEU A 15 -6.58 -27.54 10.07
N GLU A 16 -6.78 -27.65 11.37
CA GLU A 16 -8.02 -27.25 12.02
C GLU A 16 -7.83 -25.98 12.86
N GLY A 17 -8.87 -25.15 12.91
CA GLY A 17 -8.94 -23.98 13.79
C GLY A 17 -7.79 -22.98 13.58
N LEU A 18 -7.23 -22.50 14.69
CA LEU A 18 -6.20 -21.44 14.71
C LEU A 18 -4.81 -21.93 14.26
N GLU A 19 -4.56 -23.25 14.19
CA GLU A 19 -3.30 -23.78 13.68
C GLU A 19 -3.08 -23.41 12.20
N ALA A 20 -4.16 -23.37 11.40
CA ALA A 20 -4.11 -22.94 10.02
C ALA A 20 -3.61 -21.48 9.88
N VAL A 21 -4.06 -20.59 10.77
CA VAL A 21 -3.63 -19.18 10.83
C VAL A 21 -2.14 -19.09 11.14
N ARG A 22 -1.67 -19.79 12.16
CA ARG A 22 -0.25 -19.80 12.56
C ARG A 22 0.68 -20.32 11.46
N LYS A 23 0.20 -21.31 10.69
CA LYS A 23 1.00 -21.94 9.62
C LYS A 23 1.04 -21.11 8.33
N ARG A 24 0.00 -20.30 8.06
CA ARG A 24 -0.15 -19.47 6.87
C ARG A 24 -0.68 -18.07 7.22
N PRO A 25 0.04 -17.30 8.05
CA PRO A 25 -0.46 -15.99 8.53
C PRO A 25 -0.71 -15.00 7.40
N GLY A 26 0.09 -15.03 6.32
CA GLY A 26 -0.07 -14.14 5.18
C GLY A 26 -1.45 -14.21 4.49
N MET A 27 -2.17 -15.33 4.60
CA MET A 27 -3.54 -15.46 4.08
C MET A 27 -4.55 -14.59 4.83
N TYR A 28 -4.28 -14.24 6.10
CA TYR A 28 -5.18 -13.52 6.99
C TYR A 28 -4.79 -12.06 7.22
N ILE A 29 -3.48 -11.78 7.28
CA ILE A 29 -2.93 -10.44 7.57
C ILE A 29 -2.11 -9.86 6.41
N GLY A 30 -2.12 -10.52 5.24
CA GLY A 30 -1.43 -10.08 4.03
C GLY A 30 0.08 -10.36 4.03
N SER A 31 0.78 -10.09 5.13
CA SER A 31 2.22 -10.36 5.27
C SER A 31 2.62 -10.58 6.72
N VAL A 32 3.82 -11.11 6.97
CA VAL A 32 4.44 -11.19 8.32
C VAL A 32 5.43 -10.06 8.57
N SER A 33 5.46 -9.05 7.70
CA SER A 33 6.25 -7.84 7.85
C SER A 33 5.64 -6.90 8.89
N THR A 34 6.26 -5.72 9.10
CA THR A 34 5.73 -4.67 10.00
C THR A 34 4.30 -4.26 9.64
N LYS A 35 3.91 -4.31 8.36
CA LYS A 35 2.54 -4.03 7.90
C LYS A 35 1.54 -5.04 8.48
N GLY A 36 1.82 -6.33 8.33
CA GLY A 36 0.98 -7.38 8.92
C GLY A 36 1.00 -7.34 10.46
N LEU A 37 2.12 -6.93 11.06
CA LEU A 37 2.20 -6.71 12.49
C LEU A 37 1.26 -5.59 12.95
N ASN A 38 1.30 -4.41 12.33
CA ASN A 38 0.39 -3.29 12.65
C ASN A 38 -1.07 -3.65 12.37
N HIS A 39 -1.34 -4.54 11.41
CA HIS A 39 -2.69 -5.00 11.11
C HIS A 39 -3.38 -5.68 12.30
N LEU A 40 -2.62 -6.33 13.19
CA LEU A 40 -3.16 -6.88 14.43
C LEU A 40 -3.84 -5.82 15.30
N ILE A 41 -3.25 -4.62 15.40
CA ILE A 41 -3.85 -3.48 16.11
C ILE A 41 -5.15 -3.08 15.41
N TYR A 42 -5.12 -2.97 14.08
CA TYR A 42 -6.26 -2.49 13.30
C TYR A 42 -7.47 -3.43 13.42
N GLU A 43 -7.26 -4.74 13.44
CA GLU A 43 -8.36 -5.71 13.63
C GLU A 43 -9.09 -5.55 14.98
N ILE A 44 -8.36 -5.25 16.05
CA ILE A 44 -8.99 -5.00 17.36
C ILE A 44 -9.65 -3.62 17.42
N VAL A 45 -9.01 -2.59 16.85
CA VAL A 45 -9.59 -1.24 16.77
C VAL A 45 -10.85 -1.24 15.90
N ASP A 46 -10.84 -1.94 14.76
CA ASP A 46 -12.00 -2.03 13.87
C ASP A 46 -13.22 -2.67 14.57
N ASN A 47 -13.01 -3.59 15.52
CA ASN A 47 -14.10 -4.12 16.34
C ASN A 47 -14.71 -3.04 17.26
N ALA A 48 -13.89 -2.17 17.84
CA ALA A 48 -14.35 -1.05 18.65
C ALA A 48 -15.05 0.03 17.78
N VAL A 49 -14.57 0.25 16.56
CA VAL A 49 -15.20 1.12 15.57
C VAL A 49 -16.55 0.57 15.13
N ASP A 50 -16.70 -0.75 14.98
CA ASP A 50 -18.02 -1.36 14.70
C ASP A 50 -19.01 -1.15 15.85
N GLU A 51 -18.56 -1.15 17.12
CA GLU A 51 -19.38 -0.74 18.27
C GLU A 51 -19.75 0.75 18.21
N HIS A 52 -18.86 1.61 17.68
CA HIS A 52 -19.18 3.01 17.43
C HIS A 52 -20.24 3.17 16.34
N LEU A 53 -20.11 2.47 15.22
CA LEU A 53 -21.08 2.48 14.12
C LEU A 53 -22.46 1.96 14.57
N ALA A 54 -22.47 1.04 15.52
CA ALA A 54 -23.69 0.56 16.16
C ALA A 54 -24.26 1.56 17.21
N GLY A 55 -23.56 2.66 17.49
CA GLY A 55 -24.02 3.74 18.39
C GLY A 55 -23.69 3.54 19.87
N PHE A 56 -22.80 2.60 20.23
CA PHE A 56 -22.50 2.26 21.62
C PHE A 56 -21.10 2.67 22.10
N CYS A 57 -20.13 2.85 21.21
CA CYS A 57 -18.78 3.25 21.56
C CYS A 57 -18.54 4.72 21.19
N THR A 58 -17.91 5.49 22.07
CA THR A 58 -17.52 6.89 21.84
C THR A 58 -16.04 7.16 22.09
N GLU A 59 -15.34 6.21 22.72
CA GLU A 59 -13.94 6.37 23.10
C GLU A 59 -13.18 5.06 22.96
N ILE A 60 -12.02 5.13 22.30
CA ILE A 60 -11.08 4.02 22.13
C ILE A 60 -9.71 4.46 22.63
N HIS A 61 -9.06 3.63 23.43
CA HIS A 61 -7.67 3.82 23.84
C HIS A 61 -6.78 2.79 23.17
N VAL A 62 -5.65 3.23 22.63
CA VAL A 62 -4.62 2.39 22.01
C VAL A 62 -3.29 2.72 22.66
N THR A 63 -2.72 1.78 23.39
CA THR A 63 -1.47 1.96 24.13
C THR A 63 -0.41 0.98 23.66
N LEU A 64 0.72 1.47 23.19
CA LEU A 64 1.93 0.68 22.94
C LEU A 64 2.72 0.56 24.24
N GLU A 65 2.76 -0.64 24.80
CA GLU A 65 3.33 -0.90 26.12
C GLU A 65 4.87 -1.02 26.08
N LYS A 66 5.52 -0.82 27.23
CA LYS A 66 6.98 -0.90 27.38
C LYS A 66 7.56 -2.29 27.07
N ASP A 67 6.80 -3.33 27.32
CA ASP A 67 7.20 -4.72 27.08
C ASP A 67 7.00 -5.16 25.62
N GLY A 68 6.52 -4.28 24.74
CA GLY A 68 6.23 -4.54 23.33
C GLY A 68 4.83 -5.09 23.08
N SER A 69 4.00 -5.28 24.11
CA SER A 69 2.57 -5.58 23.96
C SER A 69 1.78 -4.33 23.56
N VAL A 70 0.54 -4.55 23.15
CA VAL A 70 -0.43 -3.48 22.85
C VAL A 70 -1.68 -3.68 23.65
N THR A 71 -2.17 -2.59 24.25
CA THR A 71 -3.47 -2.56 24.91
C THR A 71 -4.45 -1.73 24.09
N ILE A 72 -5.60 -2.31 23.75
CA ILE A 72 -6.72 -1.60 23.14
C ILE A 72 -7.92 -1.74 24.05
N SER A 73 -8.59 -0.63 24.36
CA SER A 73 -9.83 -0.66 25.14
C SER A 73 -10.87 0.30 24.56
N ASP A 74 -12.14 -0.11 24.61
CA ASP A 74 -13.28 0.66 24.17
C ASP A 74 -14.31 0.81 25.31
N ASN A 75 -15.23 1.74 25.16
CA ASN A 75 -16.37 1.95 26.05
C ASN A 75 -17.69 1.48 25.44
N GLY A 76 -17.67 0.52 24.50
CA GLY A 76 -18.83 -0.08 23.88
C GLY A 76 -19.62 -1.00 24.81
N ARG A 77 -20.45 -1.89 24.23
CA ARG A 77 -21.27 -2.84 25.01
C ARG A 77 -20.46 -3.94 25.72
N GLY A 78 -19.24 -4.17 25.27
CA GLY A 78 -18.44 -5.35 25.61
C GLY A 78 -18.88 -6.61 24.84
N VAL A 79 -17.92 -7.48 24.52
CA VAL A 79 -18.19 -8.77 23.86
C VAL A 79 -19.19 -9.58 24.68
N PRO A 80 -20.20 -10.28 24.08
CA PRO A 80 -21.10 -11.15 24.82
C PRO A 80 -20.33 -12.22 25.62
N VAL A 81 -20.63 -12.35 26.93
CA VAL A 81 -19.97 -13.30 27.85
C VAL A 81 -20.89 -14.45 28.28
N GLY A 82 -22.16 -14.42 27.88
CA GLY A 82 -23.14 -15.46 28.19
C GLY A 82 -22.79 -16.80 27.54
N MET A 83 -23.52 -17.83 28.00
CA MET A 83 -23.38 -19.20 27.49
C MET A 83 -23.78 -19.30 26.02
N HIS A 84 -22.89 -19.78 25.20
CA HIS A 84 -23.15 -20.11 23.80
C HIS A 84 -23.69 -21.53 23.68
N ALA A 85 -24.42 -21.86 22.59
CA ALA A 85 -24.94 -23.20 22.31
C ALA A 85 -23.88 -24.33 22.30
N LYS A 86 -22.60 -23.99 22.16
CA LYS A 86 -21.48 -24.94 22.28
C LYS A 86 -21.09 -25.25 23.73
N GLY A 87 -21.78 -24.72 24.74
CA GLY A 87 -21.53 -24.99 26.16
C GLY A 87 -20.34 -24.23 26.75
N VAL A 88 -19.90 -23.15 26.10
CA VAL A 88 -18.82 -22.27 26.58
C VAL A 88 -19.23 -20.81 26.41
N SER A 89 -18.55 -19.88 27.07
CA SER A 89 -18.77 -18.43 26.92
C SER A 89 -18.69 -18.00 25.45
N ALA A 90 -19.61 -17.13 25.05
CA ALA A 90 -19.62 -16.57 23.68
C ALA A 90 -18.32 -15.80 23.38
N GLU A 91 -17.74 -15.12 24.36
CA GLU A 91 -16.45 -14.45 24.23
C GLU A 91 -15.37 -15.46 23.77
N ARG A 92 -15.21 -16.59 24.45
CA ARG A 92 -14.22 -17.61 24.09
C ARG A 92 -14.40 -18.12 22.66
N ILE A 93 -15.64 -18.24 22.18
CA ILE A 93 -15.93 -18.62 20.79
C ILE A 93 -15.39 -17.56 19.83
N VAL A 94 -15.57 -16.27 20.11
CA VAL A 94 -15.11 -15.16 19.26
C VAL A 94 -13.59 -15.15 19.11
N TYR A 95 -12.86 -15.46 20.18
CA TYR A 95 -11.39 -15.42 20.16
C TYR A 95 -10.74 -16.74 19.76
N THR A 96 -11.46 -17.89 19.77
CA THR A 96 -10.86 -19.20 19.46
C THR A 96 -11.40 -19.86 18.20
N THR A 97 -12.47 -19.34 17.61
CA THR A 97 -13.11 -20.00 16.46
C THR A 97 -13.10 -19.05 15.26
N LEU A 98 -12.58 -19.53 14.12
CA LEU A 98 -12.69 -18.80 12.85
C LEU A 98 -14.14 -18.75 12.39
N HIS A 99 -14.49 -17.65 11.73
CA HIS A 99 -15.86 -17.41 11.24
C HIS A 99 -16.90 -17.46 12.35
N ALA A 100 -16.57 -16.88 13.51
CA ALA A 100 -17.45 -16.71 14.64
C ALA A 100 -17.61 -15.22 14.97
N GLY A 101 -18.86 -14.76 15.14
CA GLY A 101 -19.13 -13.36 15.48
C GLY A 101 -20.59 -12.99 15.28
N GLY A 102 -21.03 -11.91 15.92
CA GLY A 102 -22.39 -11.38 15.82
C GLY A 102 -22.66 -10.52 14.58
N LYS A 103 -21.70 -10.46 13.63
CA LYS A 103 -21.77 -9.61 12.42
C LYS A 103 -22.30 -10.34 11.18
N PHE A 104 -22.66 -11.62 11.32
CA PHE A 104 -23.30 -12.42 10.27
C PHE A 104 -24.83 -12.25 10.22
N ASP A 105 -25.39 -11.53 11.18
CA ASP A 105 -26.84 -11.26 11.28
C ASP A 105 -27.03 -9.74 11.45
N ASP A 106 -27.86 -9.15 10.60
CA ASP A 106 -28.17 -7.70 10.55
C ASP A 106 -28.83 -7.18 11.83
N SER A 107 -29.22 -8.06 12.74
CA SER A 107 -29.92 -7.70 14.00
C SER A 107 -29.03 -6.92 14.98
N ALA A 108 -27.71 -7.18 14.97
CA ALA A 108 -26.77 -6.58 15.91
C ALA A 108 -25.98 -5.40 15.31
N TYR A 109 -25.70 -5.43 14.01
CA TYR A 109 -24.93 -4.42 13.29
C TYR A 109 -25.52 -4.19 11.89
N LYS A 110 -26.03 -2.99 11.62
CA LYS A 110 -26.53 -2.62 10.28
C LYS A 110 -25.42 -2.46 9.26
N THR A 111 -24.27 -1.97 9.70
CA THR A 111 -23.05 -1.80 8.89
C THR A 111 -21.87 -2.15 9.76
N SER A 112 -20.93 -2.92 9.25
CA SER A 112 -19.69 -3.27 9.95
C SER A 112 -18.53 -3.39 8.97
N GLY A 113 -17.32 -3.15 9.45
CA GLY A 113 -16.09 -3.42 8.73
C GLY A 113 -15.64 -4.88 8.86
N GLY A 114 -15.97 -5.52 9.97
CA GLY A 114 -15.58 -6.89 10.32
C GLY A 114 -16.52 -7.96 9.79
N LEU A 115 -16.51 -8.24 8.48
CA LEU A 115 -17.48 -9.13 7.81
C LEU A 115 -17.20 -10.62 7.96
N HIS A 116 -15.95 -11.02 8.16
CA HIS A 116 -15.54 -12.42 8.06
C HIS A 116 -15.53 -13.16 9.41
N GLY A 117 -15.66 -12.44 10.53
CA GLY A 117 -15.65 -13.04 11.88
C GLY A 117 -14.33 -13.75 12.22
N VAL A 118 -13.20 -13.24 11.72
CA VAL A 118 -11.89 -13.85 11.92
C VAL A 118 -10.88 -12.95 12.63
N GLY A 119 -11.06 -11.62 12.64
CA GLY A 119 -10.05 -10.68 13.13
C GLY A 119 -9.56 -10.98 14.53
N SER A 120 -10.45 -11.06 15.53
CA SER A 120 -10.10 -11.34 16.92
C SER A 120 -9.36 -12.69 17.10
N SER A 121 -9.84 -13.75 16.43
CA SER A 121 -9.25 -15.09 16.52
C SER A 121 -7.91 -15.16 15.78
N VAL A 122 -7.72 -14.40 14.72
CA VAL A 122 -6.44 -14.27 14.00
C VAL A 122 -5.40 -13.55 14.87
N VAL A 123 -5.77 -12.42 15.51
CA VAL A 123 -4.87 -11.73 16.44
C VAL A 123 -4.46 -12.64 17.60
N ASN A 124 -5.42 -13.39 18.18
CA ASN A 124 -5.14 -14.37 19.22
C ASN A 124 -4.15 -15.46 18.73
N ALA A 125 -4.40 -16.04 17.56
CA ALA A 125 -3.54 -17.07 16.98
C ALA A 125 -2.09 -16.59 16.73
N LEU A 126 -1.92 -15.32 16.38
CA LEU A 126 -0.61 -14.73 16.02
C LEU A 126 0.08 -14.02 17.19
N SER A 127 -0.49 -14.10 18.38
CA SER A 127 0.08 -13.54 19.61
C SER A 127 0.72 -14.62 20.48
N ALA A 128 1.82 -14.27 21.14
CA ALA A 128 2.43 -15.10 22.17
C ALA A 128 1.47 -15.26 23.35
N TYR A 129 0.82 -14.17 23.73
CA TYR A 129 -0.33 -14.19 24.63
C TYR A 129 -1.35 -13.09 24.24
N MET A 130 -2.59 -13.33 24.65
CA MET A 130 -3.67 -12.34 24.60
C MET A 130 -4.46 -12.39 25.91
N ASP A 131 -4.67 -11.25 26.52
CA ASP A 131 -5.47 -11.06 27.75
C ASP A 131 -6.70 -10.22 27.42
N VAL A 132 -7.87 -10.73 27.74
CA VAL A 132 -9.15 -10.10 27.40
C VAL A 132 -9.94 -9.85 28.66
N GLN A 133 -10.35 -8.61 28.88
CA GLN A 133 -11.24 -8.20 29.96
C GLN A 133 -12.50 -7.58 29.37
N VAL A 134 -13.65 -8.12 29.73
CA VAL A 134 -14.94 -7.65 29.28
C VAL A 134 -15.74 -7.09 30.45
N SER A 135 -15.97 -5.78 30.40
CA SER A 135 -16.85 -5.08 31.36
C SER A 135 -18.29 -5.15 30.86
N ARG A 136 -19.09 -6.02 31.46
CA ARG A 136 -20.48 -6.26 31.06
C ARG A 136 -21.31 -6.79 32.22
N ASP A 137 -22.60 -6.48 32.25
CA ASP A 137 -23.58 -6.97 33.22
C ASP A 137 -23.20 -6.73 34.70
N GLY A 138 -22.43 -5.64 34.93
CA GLY A 138 -22.00 -5.22 36.28
C GLY A 138 -20.71 -5.87 36.77
N TYR A 139 -20.05 -6.68 35.95
CA TYR A 139 -18.84 -7.41 36.30
C TYR A 139 -17.76 -7.23 35.22
N ILE A 140 -16.50 -7.48 35.62
CA ILE A 140 -15.36 -7.61 34.71
C ILE A 140 -15.08 -9.09 34.57
N HIS A 141 -15.36 -9.63 33.37
CA HIS A 141 -15.05 -11.00 32.98
C HIS A 141 -13.63 -11.05 32.40
N HIS A 142 -12.91 -12.15 32.62
CA HIS A 142 -11.52 -12.27 32.21
C HIS A 142 -11.27 -13.59 31.49
N ASP A 143 -10.60 -13.52 30.34
CA ASP A 143 -10.00 -14.66 29.67
C ASP A 143 -8.57 -14.35 29.25
N ARG A 144 -7.79 -15.41 29.08
CA ARG A 144 -6.40 -15.32 28.64
C ARG A 144 -6.07 -16.48 27.72
N TYR A 145 -5.26 -16.18 26.73
CA TYR A 145 -4.84 -17.13 25.71
C TYR A 145 -3.32 -17.09 25.55
N GLU A 146 -2.75 -18.26 25.24
CA GLU A 146 -1.34 -18.39 24.84
C GLU A 146 -1.29 -19.06 23.47
N ARG A 147 -0.79 -18.35 22.47
CA ARG A 147 -0.74 -18.80 21.07
C ARG A 147 -2.05 -19.36 20.55
N GLY A 148 -3.15 -18.68 20.88
CA GLY A 148 -4.50 -19.05 20.48
C GLY A 148 -5.19 -20.08 21.38
N ILE A 149 -4.50 -20.63 22.39
CA ILE A 149 -5.04 -21.63 23.30
C ILE A 149 -5.50 -20.96 24.60
N PRO A 150 -6.76 -21.14 25.03
CA PRO A 150 -7.25 -20.58 26.28
C PRO A 150 -6.55 -21.26 27.48
N VAL A 151 -6.14 -20.45 28.46
CA VAL A 151 -5.45 -20.92 29.68
C VAL A 151 -6.25 -20.65 30.96
N VAL A 152 -7.34 -19.89 30.89
CA VAL A 152 -8.25 -19.65 32.00
C VAL A 152 -9.28 -20.80 32.06
N GLU A 153 -9.49 -21.36 33.25
CA GLU A 153 -10.54 -22.38 33.46
C GLU A 153 -11.92 -21.69 33.53
N LEU A 154 -12.90 -22.29 32.89
CA LEU A 154 -14.28 -21.82 32.93
C LEU A 154 -15.00 -22.41 34.15
N GLU A 155 -15.81 -21.58 34.81
CA GLU A 155 -16.71 -21.98 35.87
C GLU A 155 -18.11 -22.29 35.25
N ASP A 156 -18.50 -23.56 35.23
CA ASP A 156 -19.75 -23.99 34.56
C ASP A 156 -19.86 -23.51 33.10
N GLY A 157 -18.76 -23.45 32.37
CA GLY A 157 -18.74 -22.98 30.98
C GLY A 157 -18.68 -21.47 30.79
N LEU A 158 -18.69 -20.68 31.88
CA LEU A 158 -18.64 -19.21 31.87
C LEU A 158 -17.26 -18.71 32.31
N LEU A 159 -16.91 -17.49 31.89
CA LEU A 159 -15.69 -16.82 32.28
C LEU A 159 -15.71 -16.42 33.77
N PRO A 160 -14.58 -16.54 34.49
CA PRO A 160 -14.47 -16.01 35.84
C PRO A 160 -14.60 -14.48 35.85
N THR A 161 -15.09 -13.95 36.96
CA THR A 161 -15.16 -12.50 37.19
C THR A 161 -14.03 -12.06 38.11
N ILE A 162 -13.31 -11.00 37.72
CA ILE A 162 -12.19 -10.44 38.48
C ILE A 162 -12.57 -9.16 39.24
N GLY A 163 -13.77 -8.64 39.06
CA GLY A 163 -14.25 -7.44 39.75
C GLY A 163 -15.65 -7.02 39.38
N LYS A 164 -16.16 -6.00 40.08
CA LYS A 164 -17.42 -5.33 39.77
C LYS A 164 -17.12 -4.00 39.05
N THR A 165 -17.98 -3.65 38.09
CA THR A 165 -17.87 -2.40 37.34
C THR A 165 -19.22 -1.79 37.05
N ARG A 166 -19.29 -0.48 36.84
CA ARG A 166 -20.43 0.23 36.29
C ARG A 166 -20.22 0.62 34.83
N LYS A 167 -18.99 0.40 34.30
CA LYS A 167 -18.63 0.68 32.92
C LYS A 167 -18.96 -0.55 32.07
N THR A 168 -19.10 -0.32 30.79
CA THR A 168 -19.13 -1.36 29.75
C THR A 168 -17.93 -1.19 28.80
N GLY A 169 -17.56 -2.23 28.08
CA GLY A 169 -16.50 -2.18 27.08
C GLY A 169 -15.65 -3.44 27.06
N THR A 170 -14.74 -3.49 26.10
CA THR A 170 -13.75 -4.56 25.97
C THR A 170 -12.36 -3.99 26.08
N LYS A 171 -11.49 -4.68 26.80
CA LYS A 171 -10.06 -4.39 26.87
C LYS A 171 -9.27 -5.61 26.44
N VAL A 172 -8.45 -5.46 25.41
CA VAL A 172 -7.58 -6.51 24.87
C VAL A 172 -6.12 -6.04 25.02
N ASN A 173 -5.30 -6.87 25.65
CA ASN A 173 -3.85 -6.71 25.63
C ASN A 173 -3.23 -7.93 24.95
N PHE A 174 -2.33 -7.73 23.99
CA PHE A 174 -1.69 -8.83 23.29
C PHE A 174 -0.22 -8.54 23.00
N LEU A 175 0.59 -9.58 22.97
CA LEU A 175 2.00 -9.54 22.59
C LEU A 175 2.17 -10.38 21.30
N PRO A 176 2.66 -9.80 20.20
CA PRO A 176 2.94 -10.57 18.97
C PRO A 176 3.92 -11.72 19.20
N ASP A 177 3.69 -12.85 18.52
CA ASP A 177 4.55 -14.02 18.64
C ASP A 177 5.81 -13.86 17.77
N ASP A 178 6.98 -13.80 18.40
CA ASP A 178 8.30 -13.68 17.76
C ASP A 178 8.73 -14.92 16.96
N THR A 179 8.01 -16.04 17.11
CA THR A 179 8.21 -17.23 16.27
C THR A 179 7.53 -17.10 14.91
N ILE A 180 6.66 -16.10 14.72
CA ILE A 180 5.91 -15.85 13.48
C ILE A 180 6.41 -14.58 12.78
N PHE A 181 6.59 -13.51 13.55
CA PHE A 181 7.03 -12.22 13.03
C PHE A 181 8.55 -12.06 13.15
N GLU A 182 9.21 -11.70 12.05
CA GLU A 182 10.65 -11.41 12.07
C GLU A 182 10.99 -10.18 12.94
N LYS A 183 10.07 -9.23 13.00
CA LYS A 183 10.15 -8.01 13.82
C LYS A 183 8.83 -7.84 14.56
N THR A 184 8.91 -7.71 15.89
CA THR A 184 7.73 -7.53 16.77
C THR A 184 7.56 -6.08 17.24
N LYS A 185 8.36 -5.14 16.72
CA LYS A 185 8.27 -3.73 17.08
C LYS A 185 7.28 -3.00 16.17
N PHE A 186 6.18 -2.52 16.74
CA PHE A 186 5.18 -1.73 16.06
C PHE A 186 5.74 -0.36 15.65
N LYS A 187 5.36 0.12 14.46
CA LYS A 187 5.68 1.47 13.98
C LYS A 187 4.60 2.44 14.44
N ALA A 188 4.92 3.25 15.46
CA ALA A 188 3.99 4.21 16.06
C ALA A 188 3.39 5.18 15.02
N GLU A 189 4.20 5.71 14.09
CA GLU A 189 3.72 6.67 13.09
C GLU A 189 2.62 6.10 12.18
N GLU A 190 2.75 4.84 11.76
CA GLU A 190 1.73 4.18 10.95
C GLU A 190 0.43 3.96 11.76
N VAL A 191 0.57 3.58 13.04
CA VAL A 191 -0.58 3.42 13.94
C VAL A 191 -1.26 4.76 14.19
N LYS A 192 -0.50 5.81 14.51
CA LYS A 192 -1.02 7.18 14.70
C LYS A 192 -1.79 7.67 13.48
N SER A 193 -1.20 7.54 12.29
CA SER A 193 -1.85 7.94 11.04
C SER A 193 -3.18 7.21 10.83
N ARG A 194 -3.23 5.90 11.10
CA ARG A 194 -4.47 5.12 10.98
C ARG A 194 -5.51 5.52 12.03
N MET A 195 -5.10 5.80 13.28
CA MET A 195 -6.02 6.25 14.34
C MET A 195 -6.62 7.63 14.00
N HIS A 196 -5.79 8.56 13.52
CA HIS A 196 -6.25 9.88 13.09
C HIS A 196 -7.24 9.78 11.91
N GLU A 197 -6.91 9.01 10.88
CA GLU A 197 -7.80 8.75 9.76
C GLU A 197 -9.15 8.17 10.21
N THR A 198 -9.14 7.25 11.17
CA THR A 198 -10.36 6.64 11.71
C THR A 198 -11.27 7.67 12.38
N THR A 199 -10.72 8.69 13.05
CA THR A 199 -11.54 9.75 13.66
C THR A 199 -12.15 10.70 12.63
N TYR A 200 -11.48 10.97 11.50
CA TYR A 200 -12.10 11.72 10.40
C TYR A 200 -13.27 10.98 9.76
N LEU A 201 -13.24 9.66 9.72
CA LEU A 201 -14.36 8.86 9.21
C LEU A 201 -15.50 8.70 10.22
N ASN A 202 -15.26 9.07 11.48
CA ASN A 202 -16.18 8.93 12.61
C ASN A 202 -16.16 10.17 13.51
N PRO A 203 -16.85 11.27 13.14
CA PRO A 203 -16.73 12.59 13.80
C PRO A 203 -17.03 12.60 15.31
N ASN A 204 -17.82 11.63 15.80
CA ASN A 204 -18.20 11.55 17.21
C ASN A 204 -17.34 10.55 18.02
N LEU A 205 -16.29 10.00 17.40
CA LEU A 205 -15.36 9.08 18.03
C LEU A 205 -14.14 9.83 18.52
N THR A 206 -13.71 9.52 19.73
CA THR A 206 -12.42 9.95 20.28
C THR A 206 -11.49 8.75 20.34
N ILE A 207 -10.28 8.88 19.82
CA ILE A 207 -9.22 7.87 19.95
C ILE A 207 -8.06 8.49 20.72
N ILE A 208 -7.68 7.84 21.84
CA ILE A 208 -6.55 8.22 22.66
C ILE A 208 -5.42 7.26 22.37
N PHE A 209 -4.33 7.77 21.84
CA PHE A 209 -3.12 7.00 21.55
C PHE A 209 -2.04 7.31 22.57
N GLU A 210 -1.41 6.26 23.10
CA GLU A 210 -0.27 6.37 24.01
C GLU A 210 0.88 5.47 23.53
N ASP A 211 2.09 6.02 23.49
CA ASP A 211 3.31 5.22 23.29
C ASP A 211 4.18 5.32 24.54
N LEU A 212 4.24 4.24 25.31
CA LEU A 212 4.96 4.15 26.57
C LEU A 212 6.39 3.62 26.40
N ARG A 213 6.82 3.27 25.19
CA ARG A 213 8.10 2.60 24.90
C ARG A 213 9.29 3.55 24.99
N GLY A 214 9.08 4.84 24.74
CA GLY A 214 10.12 5.87 24.82
C GLY A 214 10.51 6.24 26.26
N ALA A 215 11.57 7.05 26.40
CA ALA A 215 11.95 7.61 27.68
C ALA A 215 10.89 8.59 28.23
N GLU A 216 10.26 9.34 27.33
CA GLU A 216 9.10 10.20 27.60
C GLU A 216 7.89 9.56 26.91
N PRO A 217 6.80 9.27 27.68
CA PRO A 217 5.56 8.76 27.09
C PRO A 217 4.94 9.78 26.14
N GLU A 218 4.54 9.32 24.96
CA GLU A 218 3.74 10.13 24.04
C GLU A 218 2.25 9.92 24.33
N HIS A 219 1.46 11.00 24.34
CA HIS A 219 0.01 10.96 24.54
C HIS A 219 -0.66 11.89 23.54
N ILE A 220 -1.53 11.34 22.69
CA ILE A 220 -2.24 12.08 21.65
C ILE A 220 -3.73 11.76 21.74
N VAL A 221 -4.56 12.80 21.62
CA VAL A 221 -6.02 12.66 21.54
C VAL A 221 -6.45 13.07 20.13
N TYR A 222 -7.05 12.14 19.40
CA TYR A 222 -7.66 12.38 18.10
C TYR A 222 -9.17 12.53 18.28
N HIS A 223 -9.72 13.64 17.82
CA HIS A 223 -11.15 13.91 17.79
C HIS A 223 -11.44 14.92 16.68
N GLU A 224 -12.11 14.49 15.62
CA GLU A 224 -12.27 15.27 14.40
C GLU A 224 -13.76 15.52 14.09
N PRO A 225 -14.39 16.51 14.74
CA PRO A 225 -15.82 16.77 14.62
C PRO A 225 -16.24 17.22 13.21
N ASP A 226 -15.31 17.79 12.43
CA ASP A 226 -15.54 18.17 11.03
C ASP A 226 -15.55 16.98 10.07
N GLY A 227 -15.20 15.79 10.53
CA GLY A 227 -15.24 14.56 9.75
C GLY A 227 -14.39 14.61 8.48
N ILE A 228 -14.88 14.03 7.39
CA ILE A 228 -14.15 13.99 6.11
C ILE A 228 -13.92 15.38 5.49
N LEU A 229 -14.67 16.41 5.91
CA LEU A 229 -14.41 17.79 5.53
C LEU A 229 -13.11 18.30 6.16
N GLY A 230 -12.89 18.01 7.45
CA GLY A 230 -11.61 18.26 8.14
C GLY A 230 -10.45 17.52 7.49
N PHE A 231 -10.69 16.28 7.08
CA PHE A 231 -9.69 15.47 6.41
C PHE A 231 -9.23 16.08 5.05
N ILE A 232 -10.16 16.61 4.25
CA ILE A 232 -9.81 17.35 3.01
C ILE A 232 -8.95 18.57 3.32
N ARG A 233 -9.29 19.33 4.38
CA ARG A 233 -8.50 20.50 4.80
C ARG A 233 -7.08 20.11 5.21
N GLU A 234 -6.92 19.00 5.93
CA GLU A 234 -5.59 18.49 6.30
C GLU A 234 -4.78 18.06 5.08
N LEU A 235 -5.37 17.25 4.18
CA LEU A 235 -4.71 16.78 2.95
C LEU A 235 -4.24 17.92 2.05
N ASN A 236 -4.92 19.07 2.10
CA ASN A 236 -4.62 20.22 1.28
C ASN A 236 -4.02 21.40 2.07
N ALA A 237 -3.68 21.23 3.36
CA ALA A 237 -3.22 22.30 4.24
C ALA A 237 -2.00 23.08 3.71
N LYS A 238 -1.15 22.42 2.92
CA LYS A 238 0.07 23.01 2.33
C LYS A 238 -0.08 23.35 0.84
N LYS A 239 -1.29 23.22 0.27
CA LYS A 239 -1.56 23.38 -1.15
C LYS A 239 -2.35 24.65 -1.41
N GLU A 240 -2.18 25.23 -2.59
CA GLU A 240 -2.97 26.38 -3.03
C GLU A 240 -4.37 25.92 -3.48
N SER A 241 -5.38 26.22 -2.67
CA SER A 241 -6.76 25.84 -2.92
C SER A 241 -7.42 26.72 -3.97
N VAL A 242 -8.20 26.12 -4.86
CA VAL A 242 -8.98 26.82 -5.90
C VAL A 242 -10.34 27.29 -5.37
N HIS A 243 -10.90 26.60 -4.39
CA HIS A 243 -12.16 26.91 -3.73
C HIS A 243 -12.19 26.29 -2.32
N GLU A 244 -13.15 26.71 -1.51
CA GLU A 244 -13.40 26.08 -0.20
C GLU A 244 -13.82 24.61 -0.36
N PRO A 245 -13.47 23.71 0.60
CA PRO A 245 -13.88 22.34 0.55
C PRO A 245 -15.40 22.18 0.46
N VAL A 246 -15.85 21.29 -0.39
CA VAL A 246 -17.26 20.93 -0.60
C VAL A 246 -17.56 19.62 0.10
N TYR A 247 -18.69 19.57 0.79
CA TYR A 247 -19.17 18.36 1.48
C TYR A 247 -20.65 18.16 1.19
N PHE A 248 -21.01 16.91 0.96
CA PHE A 248 -22.41 16.49 0.93
C PHE A 248 -22.56 15.03 1.39
N LYS A 249 -23.76 14.72 1.84
CA LYS A 249 -24.15 13.40 2.31
C LYS A 249 -25.54 13.08 1.79
N GLY A 250 -25.78 11.81 1.45
CA GLY A 250 -27.08 11.31 1.04
C GLY A 250 -27.18 9.81 1.20
N GLU A 251 -28.36 9.28 0.92
CA GLU A 251 -28.64 7.84 0.97
C GLU A 251 -29.38 7.41 -0.31
N ALA A 252 -28.98 6.29 -0.86
CA ALA A 252 -29.68 5.65 -1.96
C ALA A 252 -29.60 4.13 -1.83
N ASP A 253 -30.73 3.47 -2.04
CA ASP A 253 -30.85 2.00 -2.02
C ASP A 253 -30.31 1.37 -0.70
N GLY A 254 -30.47 2.07 0.45
CA GLY A 254 -30.00 1.64 1.77
C GLY A 254 -28.49 1.81 1.98
N ILE A 255 -27.79 2.47 1.05
CA ILE A 255 -26.36 2.79 1.14
C ILE A 255 -26.21 4.27 1.45
N GLU A 256 -25.58 4.59 2.57
CA GLU A 256 -25.20 5.94 2.92
C GLU A 256 -23.94 6.32 2.16
N VAL A 257 -23.90 7.52 1.58
CA VAL A 257 -22.80 8.05 0.79
C VAL A 257 -22.41 9.43 1.32
N GLU A 258 -21.17 9.57 1.72
CA GLU A 258 -20.53 10.84 2.10
C GLU A 258 -19.42 11.18 1.13
N VAL A 259 -19.40 12.42 0.67
CA VAL A 259 -18.35 12.92 -0.22
C VAL A 259 -17.87 14.29 0.25
N ALA A 260 -16.54 14.42 0.32
CA ALA A 260 -15.90 15.72 0.44
C ALA A 260 -14.89 15.88 -0.69
N PHE A 261 -14.78 17.07 -1.30
CA PHE A 261 -13.79 17.34 -2.33
C PHE A 261 -13.35 18.79 -2.35
N GLN A 262 -12.16 19.02 -2.87
CA GLN A 262 -11.58 20.34 -3.11
C GLN A 262 -10.62 20.26 -4.29
N TYR A 263 -10.57 21.33 -5.10
CA TYR A 263 -9.53 21.49 -6.13
C TYR A 263 -8.37 22.32 -5.59
N VAL A 264 -7.18 21.89 -5.96
CA VAL A 264 -5.91 22.56 -5.67
C VAL A 264 -5.16 22.84 -6.97
N ASN A 265 -4.23 23.80 -6.93
CA ASN A 265 -3.43 24.17 -8.09
C ASN A 265 -2.30 23.18 -8.38
N GLU A 266 -2.68 21.90 -8.52
CA GLU A 266 -1.80 20.78 -8.86
C GLU A 266 -2.32 20.01 -10.08
N PHE A 267 -1.52 19.09 -10.62
CA PHE A 267 -1.86 18.35 -11.84
C PHE A 267 -2.21 16.87 -11.57
N HIS A 268 -2.47 16.49 -10.34
CA HIS A 268 -2.76 15.10 -9.95
C HIS A 268 -4.13 14.99 -9.30
N GLU A 269 -4.82 13.86 -9.50
CA GLU A 269 -5.98 13.51 -8.69
C GLU A 269 -5.52 12.77 -7.43
N ASN A 270 -6.11 13.09 -6.28
CA ASN A 270 -5.97 12.35 -5.03
C ASN A 270 -7.36 11.98 -4.52
N ILE A 271 -7.85 10.79 -4.88
CA ILE A 271 -9.20 10.34 -4.54
C ILE A 271 -9.13 9.12 -3.65
N LEU A 272 -9.59 9.28 -2.42
CA LEU A 272 -9.62 8.24 -1.39
C LEU A 272 -11.01 7.62 -1.31
N GLY A 273 -11.09 6.29 -1.34
CA GLY A 273 -12.33 5.54 -1.22
C GLY A 273 -12.39 4.73 0.07
N PHE A 274 -13.52 4.80 0.76
CA PHE A 274 -13.77 4.05 1.97
C PHE A 274 -15.12 3.33 1.91
N CYS A 275 -15.16 2.10 2.38
CA CYS A 275 -16.39 1.35 2.59
C CYS A 275 -16.40 0.80 4.01
N ASN A 276 -17.41 1.17 4.81
CA ASN A 276 -17.52 0.81 6.23
C ASN A 276 -16.23 1.11 7.02
N ASN A 277 -15.67 2.31 6.83
CA ASN A 277 -14.42 2.80 7.42
C ASN A 277 -13.14 2.08 6.96
N ILE A 278 -13.23 1.15 6.02
CA ILE A 278 -12.07 0.46 5.46
C ILE A 278 -11.59 1.21 4.22
N TYR A 279 -10.31 1.54 4.21
CA TYR A 279 -9.67 2.16 3.05
C TYR A 279 -9.53 1.16 1.90
N ASN A 280 -10.07 1.50 0.75
CA ASN A 280 -9.97 0.70 -0.46
C ASN A 280 -8.81 1.24 -1.35
N SER A 281 -7.60 0.78 -1.06
CA SER A 281 -6.37 1.28 -1.72
C SER A 281 -6.36 1.06 -3.24
N GLU A 282 -7.03 0.03 -3.73
CA GLU A 282 -7.20 -0.27 -5.16
C GLU A 282 -8.52 0.28 -5.72
N GLY A 283 -9.23 1.08 -4.92
CA GLY A 283 -10.49 1.70 -5.29
C GLY A 283 -11.69 0.77 -5.19
N GLY A 284 -12.57 0.86 -6.16
CA GLY A 284 -13.79 0.02 -6.21
C GLY A 284 -14.94 0.70 -6.92
N THR A 285 -16.07 0.00 -6.92
CA THR A 285 -17.28 0.40 -7.65
C THR A 285 -17.87 1.73 -7.17
N HIS A 286 -17.76 2.06 -5.88
CA HIS A 286 -18.19 3.36 -5.33
C HIS A 286 -17.39 4.52 -5.95
N LEU A 287 -16.06 4.38 -6.09
CA LEU A 287 -15.25 5.39 -6.77
C LEU A 287 -15.55 5.47 -8.27
N THR A 288 -15.89 4.35 -8.90
CA THR A 288 -16.34 4.34 -10.30
C THR A 288 -17.62 5.15 -10.46
N GLY A 289 -18.60 4.95 -9.57
CA GLY A 289 -19.85 5.72 -9.53
C GLY A 289 -19.60 7.22 -9.37
N PHE A 290 -18.76 7.61 -8.41
CA PHE A 290 -18.35 9.00 -8.19
C PHE A 290 -17.68 9.59 -9.44
N LYS A 291 -16.60 8.98 -9.93
CA LYS A 291 -15.78 9.48 -11.04
C LYS A 291 -16.59 9.67 -12.32
N THR A 292 -17.45 8.71 -12.63
CA THR A 292 -18.27 8.74 -13.84
C THR A 292 -19.33 9.83 -13.75
N THR A 293 -20.09 9.88 -12.66
CA THR A 293 -21.18 10.84 -12.49
C THR A 293 -20.65 12.27 -12.40
N PHE A 294 -19.59 12.49 -11.62
CA PHE A 294 -18.96 13.81 -11.52
C PHE A 294 -18.51 14.32 -12.89
N THR A 295 -17.85 13.47 -13.68
CA THR A 295 -17.41 13.82 -15.04
C THR A 295 -18.60 14.19 -15.95
N THR A 296 -19.70 13.44 -15.85
CA THR A 296 -20.91 13.68 -16.65
C THR A 296 -21.52 15.03 -16.31
N VAL A 297 -21.69 15.33 -15.01
CA VAL A 297 -22.27 16.60 -14.54
C VAL A 297 -21.43 17.80 -14.96
N ILE A 298 -20.11 17.73 -14.81
CA ILE A 298 -19.22 18.83 -15.23
C ILE A 298 -19.32 19.07 -16.74
N ASN A 299 -19.35 18.04 -17.57
CA ASN A 299 -19.52 18.19 -19.01
C ASN A 299 -20.88 18.80 -19.38
N GLN A 300 -21.94 18.41 -18.68
CA GLN A 300 -23.27 19.00 -18.88
C GLN A 300 -23.23 20.51 -18.60
N TYR A 301 -22.75 20.93 -17.43
CA TYR A 301 -22.65 22.35 -17.09
C TYR A 301 -21.70 23.12 -18.02
N ALA A 302 -20.59 22.51 -18.47
CA ALA A 302 -19.68 23.15 -19.42
C ALA A 302 -20.38 23.47 -20.75
N ARG A 303 -21.34 22.64 -21.19
CA ARG A 303 -22.18 22.91 -22.36
C ARG A 303 -23.26 23.96 -22.09
N GLU A 304 -23.97 23.86 -20.98
CA GLU A 304 -25.00 24.83 -20.57
C GLU A 304 -24.43 26.24 -20.42
N LEU A 305 -23.21 26.35 -19.90
CA LEU A 305 -22.50 27.63 -19.78
C LEU A 305 -21.83 28.10 -21.09
N GLY A 306 -21.92 27.31 -22.17
CA GLY A 306 -21.34 27.65 -23.48
C GLY A 306 -19.81 27.58 -23.55
N ILE A 307 -19.15 26.98 -22.52
CA ILE A 307 -17.71 26.76 -22.51
C ILE A 307 -17.32 25.67 -23.51
N LEU A 308 -18.10 24.58 -23.58
CA LEU A 308 -18.04 23.61 -24.65
C LEU A 308 -19.14 23.86 -25.65
N LYS A 309 -18.79 24.00 -26.94
CA LYS A 309 -19.73 24.11 -28.06
C LYS A 309 -20.22 22.72 -28.47
N ASP A 310 -21.34 22.64 -29.22
CA ASP A 310 -21.93 21.36 -29.65
C ASP A 310 -20.95 20.43 -30.40
N LYS A 311 -19.99 21.00 -31.12
CA LYS A 311 -18.96 20.25 -31.87
C LYS A 311 -17.70 19.93 -31.07
N ASP A 312 -17.54 20.49 -29.88
CA ASP A 312 -16.37 20.25 -29.06
C ASP A 312 -16.46 18.86 -28.37
N PRO A 313 -15.36 18.12 -28.30
CA PRO A 313 -15.35 16.89 -27.51
C PRO A 313 -15.51 17.21 -26.02
N ASN A 314 -16.15 16.31 -25.29
CA ASN A 314 -16.24 16.40 -23.83
C ASN A 314 -14.85 16.43 -23.19
N PHE A 315 -14.76 17.01 -22.02
CA PHE A 315 -13.63 16.80 -21.13
C PHE A 315 -13.56 15.31 -20.75
N THR A 316 -12.37 14.75 -20.74
CA THR A 316 -12.16 13.39 -20.24
C THR A 316 -12.32 13.34 -18.72
N GLY A 317 -12.50 12.15 -18.16
CA GLY A 317 -12.53 12.01 -16.71
C GLY A 317 -11.25 12.53 -16.04
N ALA A 318 -10.10 12.30 -16.66
CA ALA A 318 -8.82 12.82 -16.18
C ALA A 318 -8.74 14.35 -16.23
N ASP A 319 -9.25 15.00 -17.31
CA ASP A 319 -9.32 16.47 -17.38
C ASP A 319 -10.16 17.03 -16.23
N VAL A 320 -11.31 16.41 -15.97
CA VAL A 320 -12.26 16.89 -14.94
C VAL A 320 -11.68 16.70 -13.54
N ARG A 321 -10.96 15.63 -13.26
CA ARG A 321 -10.44 15.35 -11.92
C ARG A 321 -9.01 15.86 -11.68
N ASN A 322 -8.47 16.58 -12.64
CA ASN A 322 -7.14 17.20 -12.51
C ASN A 322 -7.13 18.24 -11.38
N GLY A 323 -6.22 18.08 -10.42
CA GLY A 323 -6.12 18.92 -9.23
C GLY A 323 -7.18 18.62 -8.16
N MET A 324 -7.98 17.57 -8.31
CA MET A 324 -9.00 17.18 -7.34
C MET A 324 -8.41 16.36 -6.19
N THR A 325 -8.64 16.80 -4.96
CA THR A 325 -8.58 15.97 -3.76
C THR A 325 -10.01 15.62 -3.37
N ALA A 326 -10.33 14.33 -3.23
CA ALA A 326 -11.67 13.89 -2.85
C ALA A 326 -11.64 12.68 -1.90
N ILE A 327 -12.63 12.61 -1.02
CA ILE A 327 -12.91 11.47 -0.15
C ILE A 327 -14.31 11.01 -0.44
N VAL A 328 -14.47 9.73 -0.76
CA VAL A 328 -15.75 9.07 -0.98
C VAL A 328 -15.88 7.96 0.04
N SER A 329 -16.71 8.15 1.04
CA SER A 329 -17.00 7.19 2.10
C SER A 329 -18.41 6.65 1.96
N ILE A 330 -18.58 5.34 1.96
CA ILE A 330 -19.90 4.72 1.95
C ILE A 330 -20.10 3.80 3.15
N LYS A 331 -21.34 3.70 3.61
CA LYS A 331 -21.80 2.69 4.57
C LYS A 331 -22.69 1.73 3.82
N HIS A 332 -22.20 0.51 3.62
CA HIS A 332 -22.87 -0.53 2.86
C HIS A 332 -23.30 -1.67 3.79
N PRO A 333 -24.55 -2.16 3.73
CA PRO A 333 -25.01 -3.23 4.62
C PRO A 333 -24.31 -4.58 4.36
N ASP A 334 -24.04 -4.91 3.10
CA ASP A 334 -23.40 -6.18 2.68
C ASP A 334 -22.26 -5.91 1.69
N PRO A 335 -21.10 -5.36 2.13
CA PRO A 335 -20.00 -5.07 1.22
C PRO A 335 -19.25 -6.33 0.79
N ARG A 336 -18.92 -6.41 -0.49
CA ARG A 336 -18.09 -7.47 -1.08
C ARG A 336 -16.79 -6.91 -1.59
N PHE A 337 -15.68 -7.53 -1.19
CA PHE A 337 -14.34 -7.10 -1.55
C PHE A 337 -13.61 -8.17 -2.37
N GLU A 338 -12.72 -7.73 -3.24
CA GLU A 338 -11.74 -8.62 -3.85
C GLU A 338 -10.67 -8.96 -2.79
N GLY A 339 -10.75 -10.17 -2.21
CA GLY A 339 -9.78 -10.70 -1.26
C GLY A 339 -9.96 -10.27 0.20
N GLN A 340 -9.19 -10.91 1.10
CA GLN A 340 -9.27 -10.74 2.55
C GLN A 340 -8.76 -9.37 3.02
N THR A 341 -7.82 -8.76 2.31
CA THR A 341 -7.25 -7.45 2.65
C THR A 341 -8.17 -6.27 2.35
N LYS A 342 -9.35 -6.52 1.74
CA LYS A 342 -10.42 -5.54 1.48
C LYS A 342 -9.97 -4.31 0.68
N THR A 343 -8.95 -4.46 -0.15
CA THR A 343 -8.32 -3.36 -0.90
C THR A 343 -9.21 -2.80 -2.01
N LYS A 344 -10.16 -3.59 -2.52
CA LYS A 344 -11.05 -3.19 -3.61
C LYS A 344 -12.49 -3.64 -3.37
N LEU A 345 -13.43 -2.69 -3.47
CA LEU A 345 -14.87 -2.97 -3.36
C LEU A 345 -15.45 -3.40 -4.72
N ASP A 346 -16.25 -4.49 -4.73
CA ASP A 346 -16.80 -5.09 -5.95
C ASP A 346 -18.35 -5.06 -6.04
N ASN A 347 -19.02 -4.30 -5.23
CA ASN A 347 -20.48 -4.19 -5.22
C ASN A 347 -21.04 -3.35 -6.37
N PRO A 348 -21.82 -3.88 -7.34
CA PRO A 348 -22.39 -3.07 -8.42
C PRO A 348 -23.42 -2.04 -7.94
N ASP A 349 -24.15 -2.31 -6.87
CA ASP A 349 -25.12 -1.41 -6.23
C ASP A 349 -24.43 -0.20 -5.59
N ALA A 350 -23.22 -0.36 -5.04
CA ALA A 350 -22.44 0.76 -4.52
C ALA A 350 -22.12 1.81 -5.61
N SER A 351 -21.85 1.37 -6.85
CA SER A 351 -21.65 2.28 -7.98
C SER A 351 -22.91 3.08 -8.31
N LYS A 352 -24.06 2.43 -8.31
CA LYS A 352 -25.36 3.06 -8.61
C LYS A 352 -25.76 4.05 -7.51
N ALA A 353 -25.67 3.62 -6.25
CA ALA A 353 -26.01 4.45 -5.10
C ALA A 353 -25.12 5.70 -5.03
N THR A 354 -23.81 5.52 -5.14
CA THR A 354 -22.87 6.64 -5.16
C THR A 354 -23.14 7.56 -6.33
N GLY A 355 -23.33 7.02 -7.54
CA GLY A 355 -23.65 7.84 -8.73
C GLY A 355 -24.94 8.65 -8.56
N LYS A 356 -25.99 8.07 -7.98
CA LYS A 356 -27.25 8.76 -7.73
C LYS A 356 -27.09 9.92 -6.73
N VAL A 357 -26.51 9.64 -5.55
CA VAL A 357 -26.29 10.66 -4.52
C VAL A 357 -25.40 11.79 -5.05
N VAL A 358 -24.28 11.44 -5.69
CA VAL A 358 -23.37 12.41 -6.28
C VAL A 358 -24.08 13.28 -7.34
N GLY A 359 -24.85 12.66 -8.24
CA GLY A 359 -25.57 13.38 -9.28
C GLY A 359 -26.57 14.38 -8.72
N GLU A 360 -27.33 13.99 -7.70
CA GLU A 360 -28.34 14.87 -7.09
C GLU A 360 -27.71 15.99 -6.26
N GLU A 361 -26.77 15.66 -5.38
CA GLU A 361 -26.22 16.62 -4.43
C GLU A 361 -25.25 17.61 -5.08
N ILE A 362 -24.43 17.17 -6.06
CA ILE A 362 -23.49 18.05 -6.73
C ILE A 362 -24.21 19.06 -7.65
N VAL A 363 -25.30 18.66 -8.29
CA VAL A 363 -26.15 19.58 -9.07
C VAL A 363 -26.75 20.63 -8.13
N ARG A 364 -27.34 20.21 -7.00
CA ARG A 364 -27.86 21.10 -5.97
C ARG A 364 -26.82 22.09 -5.46
N PHE A 365 -25.59 21.65 -5.29
CA PHE A 365 -24.48 22.49 -4.84
C PHE A 365 -24.07 23.50 -5.91
N PHE A 366 -23.84 23.07 -7.15
CA PHE A 366 -23.37 23.94 -8.22
C PHE A 366 -24.43 24.96 -8.68
N ASP A 367 -25.72 24.62 -8.63
CA ASP A 367 -26.80 25.59 -8.91
C ASP A 367 -26.78 26.77 -7.94
N ARG A 368 -26.28 26.58 -6.72
CA ARG A 368 -26.16 27.63 -5.70
C ARG A 368 -24.77 28.28 -5.67
N ASN A 369 -23.75 27.64 -6.25
CA ASN A 369 -22.35 28.04 -6.16
C ASN A 369 -21.71 28.14 -7.56
N LEU A 370 -22.24 28.99 -8.40
CA LEU A 370 -21.82 29.16 -9.80
C LEU A 370 -20.34 29.55 -9.94
N GLU A 371 -19.78 30.29 -9.00
CA GLU A 371 -18.37 30.67 -9.00
C GLU A 371 -17.48 29.42 -8.80
N THR A 372 -17.78 28.57 -7.82
CA THR A 372 -17.07 27.31 -7.62
C THR A 372 -17.17 26.42 -8.85
N LEU A 373 -18.36 26.31 -9.46
CA LEU A 373 -18.55 25.55 -10.70
C LEU A 373 -17.64 26.06 -11.83
N LYS A 374 -17.58 27.39 -12.05
CA LYS A 374 -16.69 27.97 -13.06
C LYS A 374 -15.22 27.70 -12.79
N ASN A 375 -14.80 27.73 -11.53
CA ASN A 375 -13.43 27.43 -11.14
C ASN A 375 -13.09 25.97 -11.45
N VAL A 376 -13.99 25.03 -11.10
CA VAL A 376 -13.83 23.59 -11.40
C VAL A 376 -13.77 23.34 -12.90
N ILE A 377 -14.67 23.94 -13.70
CA ILE A 377 -14.63 23.82 -15.15
C ILE A 377 -13.34 24.44 -15.71
N GLY A 378 -12.88 25.55 -15.14
CA GLY A 378 -11.61 26.18 -15.51
C GLY A 378 -10.39 25.27 -15.30
N CYS A 379 -10.39 24.48 -14.24
CA CYS A 379 -9.37 23.43 -14.02
C CYS A 379 -9.42 22.38 -15.12
N ALA A 380 -10.61 21.86 -15.43
CA ALA A 380 -10.81 20.88 -16.51
C ALA A 380 -10.39 21.44 -17.90
N GLU A 381 -10.70 22.71 -18.18
CA GLU A 381 -10.30 23.38 -19.41
C GLU A 381 -8.78 23.52 -19.54
N LYS A 382 -8.10 23.92 -18.44
CA LYS A 382 -6.63 23.97 -18.39
C LYS A 382 -6.01 22.59 -18.65
N ALA A 383 -6.50 21.55 -17.96
CA ALA A 383 -6.05 20.18 -18.13
C ALA A 383 -6.23 19.68 -19.57
N ALA A 384 -7.42 19.91 -20.17
CA ALA A 384 -7.70 19.53 -21.55
C ALA A 384 -6.79 20.25 -22.56
N LYS A 385 -6.43 21.52 -22.31
CA LYS A 385 -5.48 22.27 -23.15
C LYS A 385 -4.08 21.67 -23.07
N ILE A 386 -3.61 21.33 -21.87
CA ILE A 386 -2.32 20.68 -21.64
C ILE A 386 -2.30 19.34 -22.37
N ARG A 387 -3.27 18.46 -22.12
CA ARG A 387 -3.39 17.14 -22.78
C ARG A 387 -3.36 17.25 -24.30
N LYS A 388 -4.14 18.16 -24.91
CA LYS A 388 -4.13 18.36 -26.36
C LYS A 388 -2.79 18.81 -26.91
N THR A 389 -2.04 19.61 -26.15
CA THR A 389 -0.69 20.05 -26.52
C THR A 389 0.29 18.88 -26.46
N GLU A 390 0.18 18.05 -25.43
CA GLU A 390 0.99 16.84 -25.23
C GLU A 390 0.68 15.77 -26.30
N GLU A 391 -0.58 15.52 -26.62
CA GLU A 391 -0.99 14.62 -27.71
C GLU A 391 -0.41 15.06 -29.06
N LYS A 392 -0.38 16.35 -29.35
CA LYS A 392 0.25 16.89 -30.56
C LYS A 392 1.77 16.68 -30.53
N ALA A 393 2.41 16.89 -29.39
CA ALA A 393 3.85 16.67 -29.24
C ALA A 393 4.18 15.17 -29.40
N LYS A 394 3.40 14.27 -28.80
CA LYS A 394 3.50 12.81 -28.97
C LYS A 394 3.31 12.38 -30.42
N THR A 395 2.25 12.86 -31.09
CA THR A 395 1.98 12.53 -32.49
C THR A 395 3.13 12.96 -33.38
N ASN A 396 3.71 14.14 -33.14
CA ASN A 396 4.89 14.61 -33.84
C ASN A 396 6.15 13.77 -33.57
N LEU A 397 6.31 13.26 -32.37
CA LEU A 397 7.40 12.36 -31.99
C LEU A 397 7.20 10.97 -32.63
N LEU A 398 6.01 10.40 -32.54
CA LEU A 398 5.68 9.08 -33.11
C LEU A 398 5.70 9.07 -34.66
N THR A 399 5.28 10.16 -35.31
CA THR A 399 5.38 10.28 -36.78
C THR A 399 6.82 10.45 -37.26
N LYS A 400 7.70 11.08 -36.50
CA LYS A 400 9.14 11.13 -36.78
C LYS A 400 9.86 9.81 -36.49
N GLN A 401 9.31 8.94 -35.62
CA GLN A 401 9.90 7.67 -35.18
C GLN A 401 9.46 6.45 -35.99
N LYS A 402 8.59 6.58 -36.99
CA LYS A 402 8.13 5.44 -37.81
C LYS A 402 9.24 4.67 -38.55
N TYR A 403 10.48 5.13 -38.49
CA TYR A 403 11.61 4.55 -39.24
C TYR A 403 12.97 4.54 -38.51
N SER A 404 13.03 4.42 -37.17
CA SER A 404 14.31 4.16 -36.54
C SER A 404 14.17 3.05 -35.49
N PHE A 405 14.43 1.82 -35.89
CA PHE A 405 14.70 0.67 -35.03
C PHE A 405 16.06 0.79 -34.32
N ASP A 406 16.83 1.83 -34.63
CA ASP A 406 18.10 2.18 -34.01
C ASP A 406 17.89 3.26 -32.93
N SER A 407 17.51 2.84 -31.75
CA SER A 407 17.69 3.63 -30.55
C SER A 407 19.18 3.79 -30.27
N ASN A 408 19.84 4.80 -30.81
CA ASN A 408 21.20 5.27 -30.52
C ASN A 408 22.33 4.22 -30.33
N GLY A 409 22.14 2.96 -30.76
CA GLY A 409 23.08 1.86 -30.58
C GLY A 409 23.35 1.43 -29.12
N LYS A 410 22.58 1.95 -28.16
CA LYS A 410 22.76 1.65 -26.71
C LYS A 410 22.15 0.32 -26.30
N LEU A 411 20.92 0.03 -26.76
CA LEU A 411 20.21 -1.19 -26.41
C LEU A 411 20.83 -2.40 -27.12
N ALA A 412 21.37 -3.33 -26.31
CA ALA A 412 21.70 -4.67 -26.79
C ALA A 412 20.50 -5.58 -26.58
N ASN A 413 19.62 -5.70 -27.57
CA ASN A 413 18.40 -6.47 -27.48
C ASN A 413 18.66 -7.99 -27.40
N CYS A 414 17.68 -8.76 -26.91
CA CYS A 414 17.66 -10.21 -26.97
C CYS A 414 17.16 -10.71 -28.33
N GLU A 415 17.45 -11.96 -28.67
CA GLU A 415 17.08 -12.58 -29.94
C GLU A 415 15.64 -13.10 -29.94
N SER A 416 15.16 -13.56 -28.78
CA SER A 416 13.78 -14.04 -28.61
C SER A 416 12.77 -12.91 -28.76
N ARG A 417 11.60 -13.24 -29.34
CA ARG A 417 10.43 -12.37 -29.42
C ARG A 417 9.31 -12.77 -28.42
N ASP A 418 9.53 -13.82 -27.66
CA ASP A 418 8.61 -14.29 -26.65
C ASP A 418 8.82 -13.45 -25.37
N ALA A 419 7.98 -12.43 -25.19
CA ALA A 419 8.08 -11.49 -24.08
C ALA A 419 8.08 -12.19 -22.72
N SER A 420 7.34 -13.29 -22.57
CA SER A 420 7.24 -14.04 -21.30
C SER A 420 8.55 -14.69 -20.83
N LYS A 421 9.54 -14.77 -21.72
CA LYS A 421 10.88 -15.32 -21.43
C LYS A 421 11.98 -14.28 -21.46
N CYS A 422 11.69 -13.08 -21.95
CA CYS A 422 12.67 -12.04 -22.13
C CYS A 422 12.79 -11.16 -20.88
N GLU A 423 14.01 -10.71 -20.62
CA GLU A 423 14.36 -9.81 -19.52
C GLU A 423 15.19 -8.64 -20.04
N ILE A 424 15.02 -7.47 -19.44
CA ILE A 424 15.87 -6.31 -19.74
C ILE A 424 16.55 -5.82 -18.46
N PHE A 425 17.88 -5.67 -18.53
CA PHE A 425 18.67 -5.09 -17.45
C PHE A 425 18.99 -3.63 -17.79
N ILE A 426 18.57 -2.72 -16.92
CA ILE A 426 18.96 -1.32 -16.98
C ILE A 426 20.23 -1.19 -16.15
N VAL A 427 21.35 -0.91 -16.82
CA VAL A 427 22.68 -0.98 -16.23
C VAL A 427 23.27 0.41 -16.09
N GLU A 428 23.86 0.70 -14.93
CA GLU A 428 24.57 1.96 -14.70
C GLU A 428 25.89 2.01 -15.48
N GLY A 429 25.99 3.00 -16.36
CA GLY A 429 27.21 3.32 -17.10
C GLY A 429 27.54 2.39 -18.28
N ASP A 430 28.39 2.87 -19.15
CA ASP A 430 28.83 2.16 -20.37
C ASP A 430 29.82 1.02 -20.03
N SER A 431 30.62 1.15 -18.95
CA SER A 431 31.59 0.13 -18.52
C SER A 431 30.92 -1.15 -18.04
N ALA A 432 30.07 -1.05 -17.03
CA ALA A 432 29.30 -2.19 -16.54
C ALA A 432 28.35 -2.73 -17.62
N GLY A 433 27.79 -1.84 -18.45
CA GLY A 433 27.02 -2.22 -19.63
C GLY A 433 27.81 -3.05 -20.64
N GLY A 434 29.10 -2.81 -20.80
CA GLY A 434 30.02 -3.60 -21.65
C GLY A 434 30.22 -5.01 -21.12
N SER A 435 30.57 -5.14 -19.83
CA SER A 435 30.67 -6.44 -19.14
C SER A 435 29.37 -7.23 -19.19
N ALA A 436 28.25 -6.59 -18.91
CA ALA A 436 26.92 -7.20 -18.96
C ALA A 436 26.53 -7.68 -20.37
N LYS A 437 26.85 -6.91 -21.43
CA LYS A 437 26.62 -7.31 -22.83
C LYS A 437 27.42 -8.56 -23.20
N THR A 438 28.59 -8.75 -22.62
CA THR A 438 29.44 -9.92 -22.84
C THR A 438 28.94 -11.12 -22.06
N ALA A 439 28.54 -10.90 -20.81
CA ALA A 439 28.11 -11.95 -19.87
C ALA A 439 26.72 -12.52 -20.13
N ARG A 440 25.78 -11.75 -20.70
CA ARG A 440 24.36 -12.08 -20.83
C ARG A 440 24.04 -13.33 -21.65
N ASP A 441 22.93 -13.95 -21.41
CA ASP A 441 22.27 -14.85 -22.35
C ASP A 441 21.62 -14.01 -23.48
N ARG A 442 22.22 -14.04 -24.66
CA ARG A 442 21.75 -13.27 -25.82
C ARG A 442 20.35 -13.67 -26.29
N MET A 443 19.94 -14.89 -26.03
CA MET A 443 18.63 -15.37 -26.42
C MET A 443 17.50 -14.64 -25.69
N TYR A 444 17.63 -14.43 -24.36
CA TYR A 444 16.54 -13.94 -23.50
C TYR A 444 16.84 -12.65 -22.76
N GLN A 445 18.10 -12.21 -22.68
CA GLN A 445 18.49 -11.04 -21.88
C GLN A 445 18.90 -9.87 -22.76
N ALA A 446 18.25 -8.73 -22.57
CA ALA A 446 18.60 -7.46 -23.16
C ALA A 446 19.35 -6.59 -22.15
N ILE A 447 20.31 -5.78 -22.62
CA ILE A 447 21.08 -4.84 -21.79
C ILE A 447 20.86 -3.42 -22.31
N LEU A 448 20.44 -2.54 -21.43
CA LEU A 448 20.27 -1.11 -21.68
C LEU A 448 21.17 -0.31 -20.73
N PRO A 449 22.36 0.12 -21.16
CA PRO A 449 23.17 1.04 -20.38
C PRO A 449 22.53 2.43 -20.33
N ILE A 450 22.47 3.01 -19.14
CA ILE A 450 22.06 4.41 -18.94
C ILE A 450 23.25 5.26 -18.49
N ARG A 451 23.32 6.51 -18.96
CA ARG A 451 24.44 7.40 -18.65
C ARG A 451 24.12 8.27 -17.44
N GLY A 452 24.63 7.84 -16.28
CA GLY A 452 24.51 8.58 -15.04
C GLY A 452 23.06 8.74 -14.56
N LYS A 453 22.83 9.75 -13.76
CA LYS A 453 21.53 10.04 -13.13
C LYS A 453 20.52 10.51 -14.18
N ILE A 454 19.40 9.80 -14.32
CA ILE A 454 18.30 10.24 -15.19
C ILE A 454 17.61 11.47 -14.60
N LEU A 455 16.76 12.12 -15.42
CA LEU A 455 15.96 13.25 -14.97
C LEU A 455 15.04 12.85 -13.80
N ASN A 456 15.03 13.64 -12.73
CA ASN A 456 14.05 13.51 -11.67
C ASN A 456 12.68 13.95 -12.19
N VAL A 457 11.81 12.99 -12.45
CA VAL A 457 10.50 13.22 -13.07
C VAL A 457 9.50 13.84 -12.10
N GLU A 458 9.72 13.74 -10.79
CA GLU A 458 8.87 14.38 -9.77
C GLU A 458 8.95 15.91 -9.83
N LYS A 459 10.11 16.45 -10.26
CA LYS A 459 10.36 17.91 -10.39
C LYS A 459 10.23 18.45 -11.80
N ALA A 460 10.13 17.57 -12.79
CA ALA A 460 10.18 17.98 -14.19
C ALA A 460 8.78 18.07 -14.81
N SER A 461 8.60 19.07 -15.69
CA SER A 461 7.42 19.10 -16.55
C SER A 461 7.47 17.96 -17.55
N ILE A 462 6.30 17.47 -17.97
CA ILE A 462 6.14 16.34 -18.88
C ILE A 462 6.91 16.52 -20.20
N ASP A 463 6.95 17.76 -20.73
CA ASP A 463 7.72 18.07 -21.94
C ASP A 463 9.22 17.78 -21.76
N LYS A 464 9.79 18.07 -20.58
CA LYS A 464 11.17 17.77 -20.25
C LYS A 464 11.39 16.28 -20.08
N VAL A 465 10.43 15.57 -19.46
CA VAL A 465 10.47 14.11 -19.31
C VAL A 465 10.49 13.45 -20.67
N LEU A 466 9.56 13.80 -21.56
CA LEU A 466 9.48 13.28 -22.93
C LEU A 466 10.63 13.77 -23.84
N ALA A 467 11.29 14.88 -23.53
CA ALA A 467 12.48 15.33 -24.25
C ALA A 467 13.76 14.57 -23.84
N ASN A 468 13.77 13.96 -22.64
CA ASN A 468 14.95 13.26 -22.12
C ASN A 468 15.28 12.01 -22.94
N ALA A 469 16.54 11.90 -23.40
CA ALA A 469 16.98 10.84 -24.30
C ALA A 469 16.97 9.46 -23.64
N GLU A 470 17.36 9.35 -22.37
CA GLU A 470 17.40 8.08 -21.64
C GLU A 470 15.97 7.55 -21.39
N ILE A 471 15.04 8.43 -20.97
CA ILE A 471 13.63 8.08 -20.77
C ILE A 471 12.99 7.65 -22.10
N LYS A 472 13.24 8.36 -23.19
CA LYS A 472 12.77 7.95 -24.54
C LYS A 472 13.27 6.56 -24.92
N THR A 473 14.54 6.29 -24.64
CA THR A 473 15.13 4.99 -24.97
C THR A 473 14.47 3.87 -24.18
N MET A 474 14.16 4.09 -22.88
CA MET A 474 13.43 3.13 -22.05
C MET A 474 12.00 2.89 -22.56
N ILE A 475 11.23 3.95 -22.85
CA ILE A 475 9.87 3.84 -23.40
C ILE A 475 9.86 3.01 -24.67
N ASN A 476 10.81 3.29 -25.58
CA ASN A 476 10.94 2.55 -26.84
C ASN A 476 11.38 1.09 -26.63
N ALA A 477 12.28 0.83 -25.68
CA ALA A 477 12.73 -0.51 -25.36
C ALA A 477 11.60 -1.37 -24.82
N PHE A 478 10.82 -0.87 -23.85
CA PHE A 478 9.74 -1.60 -23.21
C PHE A 478 8.56 -1.87 -24.18
N GLY A 479 8.23 -0.91 -25.05
CA GLY A 479 7.20 -1.04 -26.06
C GLY A 479 5.75 -0.93 -25.56
N CYS A 480 5.53 -0.80 -24.26
CA CYS A 480 4.21 -0.72 -23.62
C CYS A 480 3.64 0.70 -23.53
N GLY A 481 4.37 1.71 -24.01
CA GLY A 481 3.93 3.10 -23.93
C GLY A 481 4.28 3.76 -22.61
N PHE A 482 3.53 4.80 -22.28
CA PHE A 482 3.82 5.70 -21.16
C PHE A 482 2.51 6.32 -20.66
N SER A 483 2.23 6.20 -19.37
CA SER A 483 1.03 6.78 -18.73
C SER A 483 1.40 8.13 -18.10
N GLU A 484 0.63 9.16 -18.44
CA GLU A 484 0.79 10.51 -17.88
C GLU A 484 -0.23 10.81 -16.80
N GLY A 485 -0.96 9.80 -16.31
CA GLY A 485 -2.11 10.02 -15.43
C GLY A 485 -3.36 10.55 -16.16
N TYR A 486 -3.24 10.91 -17.43
CA TYR A 486 -4.29 11.53 -18.25
C TYR A 486 -4.70 10.73 -19.49
N GLY A 487 -4.03 9.66 -19.84
CA GLY A 487 -4.35 8.92 -21.05
C GLY A 487 -3.89 7.48 -21.00
N ASN A 488 -4.70 6.59 -21.59
CA ASN A 488 -4.46 5.14 -21.67
C ASN A 488 -3.48 4.76 -22.79
N ASP A 489 -2.39 5.50 -22.96
CA ASP A 489 -1.37 5.14 -23.94
C ASP A 489 -0.44 4.04 -23.42
N PHE A 490 -0.50 3.75 -22.12
CA PHE A 490 0.17 2.61 -21.53
C PHE A 490 -0.67 1.35 -21.72
N ASP A 491 -0.06 0.34 -22.32
CA ASP A 491 -0.69 -0.95 -22.60
C ASP A 491 0.29 -2.07 -22.21
N ILE A 492 0.09 -2.63 -21.03
CA ILE A 492 0.95 -3.67 -20.45
C ILE A 492 1.05 -4.90 -21.37
N THR A 493 0.00 -5.20 -22.16
CA THR A 493 0.01 -6.35 -23.09
C THR A 493 1.04 -6.22 -24.20
N LYS A 494 1.56 -5.01 -24.45
CA LYS A 494 2.63 -4.71 -25.41
C LYS A 494 4.02 -4.74 -24.81
N LEU A 495 4.15 -5.02 -23.51
CA LEU A 495 5.44 -5.13 -22.85
C LEU A 495 6.29 -6.22 -23.51
N ARG A 496 7.54 -5.91 -23.81
CA ARG A 496 8.46 -6.81 -24.53
C ARG A 496 9.29 -7.71 -23.63
N TYR A 497 9.24 -7.48 -22.31
CA TYR A 497 10.08 -8.17 -21.34
C TYR A 497 9.24 -8.54 -20.11
N ASP A 498 9.30 -9.80 -19.71
CA ASP A 498 8.67 -10.27 -18.46
C ASP A 498 9.26 -9.58 -17.23
N LYS A 499 10.58 -9.31 -17.25
CA LYS A 499 11.28 -8.65 -16.14
C LYS A 499 12.07 -7.43 -16.60
N ILE A 500 11.89 -6.33 -15.88
CA ILE A 500 12.68 -5.12 -15.98
C ILE A 500 13.54 -5.07 -14.72
N ILE A 501 14.84 -5.24 -14.87
CA ILE A 501 15.76 -5.42 -13.76
C ILE A 501 16.70 -4.21 -13.67
N ILE A 502 16.62 -3.47 -12.58
CA ILE A 502 17.53 -2.36 -12.26
C ILE A 502 18.82 -2.98 -11.74
N MET A 503 19.92 -2.68 -12.39
CA MET A 503 21.26 -3.16 -12.05
C MET A 503 22.21 -1.96 -11.90
N ALA A 504 22.30 -1.42 -10.69
CA ALA A 504 23.11 -0.27 -10.32
C ALA A 504 24.23 -0.70 -9.37
N ASP A 505 25.26 0.12 -9.26
CA ASP A 505 26.38 -0.09 -8.35
C ASP A 505 25.93 -0.05 -6.87
N ALA A 506 26.65 -0.75 -6.00
CA ALA A 506 26.34 -0.84 -4.58
C ALA A 506 26.89 0.38 -3.79
N ASP A 507 26.70 1.58 -4.33
CA ASP A 507 27.12 2.84 -3.74
C ASP A 507 25.97 3.85 -3.66
N VAL A 508 26.22 5.04 -3.13
CA VAL A 508 25.22 6.10 -2.96
C VAL A 508 24.66 6.63 -4.30
N ASP A 509 25.48 6.60 -5.36
CA ASP A 509 25.07 7.04 -6.68
C ASP A 509 24.17 6.00 -7.36
N GLY A 510 24.49 4.71 -7.24
CA GLY A 510 23.66 3.63 -7.72
C GLY A 510 22.30 3.55 -6.98
N ALA A 511 22.30 3.77 -5.66
CA ALA A 511 21.06 3.90 -4.88
C ALA A 511 20.18 5.07 -5.36
N HIS A 512 20.81 6.22 -5.70
CA HIS A 512 20.10 7.37 -6.24
C HIS A 512 19.54 7.10 -7.66
N ILE A 513 20.31 6.42 -8.52
CA ILE A 513 19.86 6.02 -9.86
C ILE A 513 18.67 5.08 -9.77
N SER A 514 18.74 4.08 -8.88
CA SER A 514 17.61 3.17 -8.60
C SER A 514 16.37 3.94 -8.15
N THR A 515 16.51 4.90 -7.24
CA THR A 515 15.40 5.75 -6.78
C THR A 515 14.79 6.58 -7.90
N LEU A 516 15.60 7.15 -8.78
CA LEU A 516 15.12 7.92 -9.95
C LEU A 516 14.33 7.03 -10.93
N LEU A 517 14.81 5.80 -11.18
CA LEU A 517 14.12 4.82 -12.02
C LEU A 517 12.81 4.37 -11.40
N LEU A 518 12.80 4.08 -10.09
CA LEU A 518 11.57 3.73 -9.36
C LEU A 518 10.57 4.87 -9.37
N THR A 519 11.01 6.12 -9.23
CA THR A 519 10.15 7.31 -9.34
C THR A 519 9.53 7.41 -10.74
N LEU A 520 10.30 7.16 -11.80
CA LEU A 520 9.80 7.13 -13.17
C LEU A 520 8.73 6.04 -13.35
N PHE A 521 9.01 4.82 -12.90
CA PHE A 521 8.06 3.71 -13.04
C PHE A 521 6.80 3.96 -12.20
N TYR A 522 6.96 4.40 -10.96
CA TYR A 522 5.82 4.68 -10.08
C TYR A 522 4.89 5.76 -10.64
N ARG A 523 5.44 6.86 -11.17
CA ARG A 523 4.63 8.00 -11.67
C ARG A 523 4.04 7.76 -13.06
N PHE A 524 4.75 7.07 -13.93
CA PHE A 524 4.41 7.01 -15.36
C PHE A 524 4.14 5.60 -15.89
N MET A 525 4.48 4.56 -15.16
CA MET A 525 4.29 3.16 -15.54
C MET A 525 3.94 2.28 -14.33
N PRO A 526 2.97 2.70 -13.45
CA PRO A 526 2.73 2.02 -12.18
C PRO A 526 2.27 0.57 -12.34
N GLU A 527 1.65 0.22 -13.47
CA GLU A 527 1.25 -1.15 -13.76
C GLU A 527 2.44 -2.10 -13.88
N LEU A 528 3.63 -1.63 -14.32
CA LEU A 528 4.84 -2.45 -14.33
C LEU A 528 5.22 -2.94 -12.92
N ILE A 529 4.98 -2.12 -11.89
CA ILE A 529 5.24 -2.50 -10.50
C ILE A 529 4.11 -3.38 -9.97
N ARG A 530 2.84 -2.99 -10.22
CA ARG A 530 1.65 -3.71 -9.72
C ARG A 530 1.56 -5.13 -10.24
N GLU A 531 1.94 -5.35 -11.50
CA GLU A 531 1.92 -6.68 -12.14
C GLU A 531 3.23 -7.47 -11.94
N GLY A 532 4.17 -6.93 -11.13
CA GLY A 532 5.36 -7.66 -10.69
C GLY A 532 6.47 -7.78 -11.74
N HIS A 533 6.57 -6.82 -12.65
CA HIS A 533 7.60 -6.82 -13.69
C HIS A 533 8.91 -6.11 -13.29
N VAL A 534 8.93 -5.34 -12.19
CA VAL A 534 10.10 -4.54 -11.81
C VAL A 534 10.89 -5.20 -10.70
N TYR A 535 12.20 -5.35 -10.91
CA TYR A 535 13.13 -5.98 -9.97
C TYR A 535 14.38 -5.13 -9.78
N ILE A 536 15.03 -5.30 -8.63
CA ILE A 536 16.38 -4.80 -8.36
C ILE A 536 17.31 -6.00 -8.28
N ALA A 537 18.39 -5.98 -9.06
CA ALA A 537 19.45 -6.97 -8.97
C ALA A 537 20.25 -6.78 -7.67
N MET A 538 20.56 -7.88 -7.02
CA MET A 538 21.35 -7.90 -5.78
C MET A 538 22.69 -8.60 -6.06
N PRO A 539 23.70 -7.90 -6.59
CA PRO A 539 25.04 -8.47 -6.75
C PRO A 539 25.70 -8.69 -5.39
N PRO A 540 26.68 -9.58 -5.27
CA PRO A 540 27.43 -9.78 -4.03
C PRO A 540 28.28 -8.54 -3.72
N LEU A 541 28.37 -8.20 -2.43
CA LEU A 541 29.27 -7.12 -1.97
C LEU A 541 30.71 -7.60 -1.79
N TYR A 542 30.89 -8.91 -1.51
CA TYR A 542 32.20 -9.47 -1.22
C TYR A 542 32.39 -10.80 -1.90
N LYS A 543 33.68 -11.12 -2.16
CA LYS A 543 34.16 -12.45 -2.53
C LYS A 543 35.21 -12.89 -1.51
N ALA A 544 34.92 -13.98 -0.81
CA ALA A 544 35.84 -14.60 0.13
C ALA A 544 36.65 -15.69 -0.59
N MET A 545 37.97 -15.58 -0.53
CA MET A 545 38.90 -16.51 -1.18
C MET A 545 39.76 -17.18 -0.10
N PRO A 546 39.38 -18.35 0.40
CA PRO A 546 40.17 -19.09 1.36
C PRO A 546 41.40 -19.70 0.70
N LYS A 547 42.50 -19.87 1.46
CA LYS A 547 43.74 -20.54 0.94
C LYS A 547 43.51 -22.00 0.58
N LYS A 548 42.50 -22.64 1.17
CA LYS A 548 42.05 -24.01 0.88
C LYS A 548 40.54 -24.06 0.94
N GLY A 549 39.89 -24.52 -0.13
CA GLY A 549 38.44 -24.58 -0.27
C GLY A 549 37.97 -23.81 -1.49
N GLU A 550 36.65 -23.70 -1.66
CA GLU A 550 36.03 -22.99 -2.76
C GLU A 550 35.83 -21.50 -2.40
N GLU A 551 35.87 -20.66 -3.40
CA GLU A 551 35.56 -19.23 -3.27
C GLU A 551 34.07 -19.06 -3.02
N GLU A 552 33.68 -18.10 -2.15
CA GLU A 552 32.29 -17.87 -1.79
C GLU A 552 31.91 -16.39 -2.00
N TYR A 553 30.78 -16.17 -2.66
CA TYR A 553 30.20 -14.83 -2.81
C TYR A 553 29.29 -14.50 -1.64
N LEU A 554 29.50 -13.34 -1.03
CA LEU A 554 28.74 -12.87 0.15
C LEU A 554 27.98 -11.60 -0.23
N TYR A 555 26.68 -11.62 -0.03
CA TYR A 555 25.75 -10.62 -0.56
C TYR A 555 25.54 -9.43 0.36
N ASP A 556 25.82 -9.57 1.66
CA ASP A 556 25.70 -8.49 2.65
C ASP A 556 26.73 -8.63 3.78
N ASP A 557 26.80 -7.63 4.66
CA ASP A 557 27.70 -7.62 5.81
C ASP A 557 27.38 -8.73 6.82
N LYS A 558 26.12 -9.13 6.95
CA LYS A 558 25.69 -10.23 7.82
C LYS A 558 26.25 -11.57 7.32
N ALA A 559 26.23 -11.79 6.00
CA ALA A 559 26.85 -12.96 5.39
C ALA A 559 28.35 -12.97 5.63
N LEU A 560 29.04 -11.81 5.54
CA LEU A 560 30.46 -11.69 5.84
C LEU A 560 30.74 -11.97 7.32
N GLU A 561 29.97 -11.44 8.25
CA GLU A 561 30.12 -11.74 9.67
C GLU A 561 29.91 -13.22 9.98
N LYS A 562 28.89 -13.82 9.36
CA LYS A 562 28.62 -15.26 9.50
C LYS A 562 29.78 -16.07 8.96
N TYR A 563 30.29 -15.74 7.77
CA TYR A 563 31.44 -16.38 7.17
C TYR A 563 32.67 -16.31 8.08
N ARG A 564 32.99 -15.12 8.64
CA ARG A 564 34.08 -14.94 9.62
C ARG A 564 33.96 -15.78 10.88
N LYS A 565 32.73 -16.06 11.33
CA LYS A 565 32.46 -16.90 12.52
C LYS A 565 32.54 -18.39 12.24
N THR A 566 32.25 -18.81 11.00
CA THR A 566 32.15 -20.23 10.63
C THR A 566 33.37 -20.78 9.89
N HIS A 567 34.23 -19.87 9.38
CA HIS A 567 35.40 -20.26 8.58
C HIS A 567 36.68 -20.28 9.44
N ASP A 568 37.21 -21.48 9.68
CA ASP A 568 38.46 -21.66 10.40
C ASP A 568 39.66 -21.56 9.45
N GLY A 569 40.22 -20.40 9.27
CA GLY A 569 41.44 -20.25 8.49
C GLY A 569 41.62 -18.84 7.84
N PRO A 570 42.81 -18.56 7.36
CA PRO A 570 43.06 -17.28 6.68
C PRO A 570 42.42 -17.29 5.28
N PHE A 571 41.72 -16.21 4.95
CA PHE A 571 41.14 -15.95 3.64
C PHE A 571 41.44 -14.52 3.19
N THR A 572 41.41 -14.31 1.89
CA THR A 572 41.47 -12.98 1.28
C THR A 572 40.05 -12.53 0.97
N LEU A 573 39.75 -11.28 1.27
CA LEU A 573 38.44 -10.66 0.99
C LEU A 573 38.60 -9.65 -0.14
N GLN A 574 37.85 -9.82 -1.21
CA GLN A 574 37.67 -8.82 -2.25
C GLN A 574 36.31 -8.14 -2.01
N ARG A 575 36.31 -6.80 -1.93
CA ARG A 575 35.06 -6.00 -1.89
C ARG A 575 34.80 -5.45 -3.28
N TYR A 576 33.56 -5.61 -3.78
CA TYR A 576 33.10 -5.01 -5.01
C TYR A 576 32.44 -3.66 -4.72
N LYS A 577 32.95 -2.59 -5.26
CA LYS A 577 32.38 -1.24 -5.14
C LYS A 577 31.42 -0.92 -6.28
N GLY A 578 31.61 -1.56 -7.43
CA GLY A 578 30.76 -1.40 -8.59
C GLY A 578 30.78 -2.61 -9.50
N LEU A 579 29.76 -2.73 -10.31
CA LEU A 579 29.55 -3.82 -11.29
C LEU A 579 30.67 -3.88 -12.35
N GLY A 580 31.32 -2.74 -12.62
CA GLY A 580 32.44 -2.65 -13.53
C GLY A 580 33.72 -3.34 -13.05
N GLU A 581 33.80 -3.73 -11.77
CA GLU A 581 34.92 -4.46 -11.17
C GLU A 581 34.78 -5.98 -11.36
N MET A 582 33.60 -6.47 -11.78
CA MET A 582 33.36 -7.86 -12.09
C MET A 582 33.69 -8.17 -13.54
N ASP A 583 34.37 -9.28 -13.78
CA ASP A 583 34.49 -9.82 -15.12
C ASP A 583 33.18 -10.45 -15.60
N ALA A 584 33.12 -10.82 -16.89
CA ALA A 584 31.88 -11.32 -17.49
C ALA A 584 31.38 -12.63 -16.84
N ASP A 585 32.30 -13.52 -16.46
CA ASP A 585 31.96 -14.82 -15.86
C ASP A 585 31.41 -14.62 -14.43
N GLN A 586 32.06 -13.77 -13.64
CA GLN A 586 31.59 -13.40 -12.30
C GLN A 586 30.21 -12.74 -12.35
N LEU A 587 30.00 -11.80 -13.28
CA LEU A 587 28.72 -11.11 -13.45
C LEU A 587 27.61 -12.06 -13.90
N TRP A 588 27.93 -13.04 -14.75
CA TRP A 588 27.01 -14.11 -15.12
C TRP A 588 26.63 -14.93 -13.91
N GLU A 589 27.60 -15.52 -13.21
CA GLU A 589 27.36 -16.44 -12.10
C GLU A 589 26.56 -15.83 -10.95
N THR A 590 26.79 -14.55 -10.65
CA THR A 590 26.22 -13.89 -9.46
C THR A 590 24.97 -13.07 -9.72
N THR A 591 24.82 -12.50 -10.93
CA THR A 591 23.83 -11.44 -11.15
C THR A 591 22.92 -11.68 -12.36
N LEU A 592 23.41 -12.29 -13.45
CA LEU A 592 22.62 -12.48 -14.67
C LEU A 592 22.01 -13.87 -14.78
N ASN A 593 22.66 -14.91 -14.26
CA ASN A 593 22.19 -16.29 -14.39
C ASN A 593 20.89 -16.52 -13.59
N PRO A 594 19.78 -16.86 -14.25
CA PRO A 594 18.48 -17.06 -13.59
C PRO A 594 18.47 -18.12 -12.46
N LYS A 595 19.47 -19.03 -12.44
CA LYS A 595 19.54 -20.10 -11.45
C LYS A 595 20.24 -19.71 -10.15
N THR A 596 21.12 -18.72 -10.19
CA THR A 596 22.02 -18.39 -9.07
C THR A 596 21.87 -16.96 -8.57
N ARG A 597 21.32 -16.06 -9.39
CA ARG A 597 21.16 -14.64 -9.05
C ARG A 597 20.12 -14.40 -7.96
N LEU A 598 20.28 -13.32 -7.25
CA LEU A 598 19.29 -12.79 -6.32
C LEU A 598 18.63 -11.54 -6.93
N LEU A 599 17.29 -11.54 -6.95
CA LEU A 599 16.49 -10.40 -7.38
C LEU A 599 15.53 -10.00 -6.25
N LYS A 600 15.39 -8.70 -6.01
CA LYS A 600 14.39 -8.14 -5.12
C LYS A 600 13.22 -7.63 -5.97
N LEU A 601 12.03 -8.20 -5.77
CA LEU A 601 10.80 -7.70 -6.39
C LEU A 601 10.45 -6.33 -5.80
N VAL A 602 10.02 -5.41 -6.66
CA VAL A 602 9.52 -4.10 -6.24
C VAL A 602 8.00 -4.15 -6.18
N GLU A 603 7.43 -3.81 -5.03
CA GLU A 603 5.99 -3.83 -4.79
C GLU A 603 5.51 -2.49 -4.22
N ILE A 604 4.28 -2.11 -4.52
CA ILE A 604 3.59 -0.97 -3.91
C ILE A 604 2.69 -1.53 -2.82
N GLU A 605 3.13 -1.48 -1.57
CA GLU A 605 2.36 -1.97 -0.43
C GLU A 605 1.18 -1.05 -0.10
N ASP A 606 1.39 0.25 -0.12
CA ASP A 606 0.38 1.29 0.10
C ASP A 606 0.61 2.44 -0.88
N GLY A 607 -0.38 2.72 -1.73
CA GLY A 607 -0.25 3.75 -2.79
C GLY A 607 -0.14 5.17 -2.24
N ARG A 608 -0.75 5.48 -1.07
CA ARG A 608 -0.64 6.81 -0.44
C ARG A 608 0.73 6.99 0.19
N MET A 609 1.17 6.00 0.94
CA MET A 609 2.49 6.04 1.55
C MET A 609 3.57 6.12 0.47
N ALA A 610 3.47 5.31 -0.59
CA ALA A 610 4.39 5.38 -1.72
C ALA A 610 4.39 6.76 -2.38
N SER A 611 3.21 7.38 -2.58
CA SER A 611 3.12 8.73 -3.13
C SER A 611 3.72 9.78 -2.20
N SER A 612 3.38 9.75 -0.91
CA SER A 612 3.91 10.68 0.10
C SER A 612 5.43 10.57 0.25
N VAL A 613 5.96 9.35 0.31
CA VAL A 613 7.42 9.10 0.38
C VAL A 613 8.12 9.56 -0.91
N THR A 614 7.52 9.29 -2.08
CA THR A 614 8.08 9.76 -3.35
C THR A 614 8.12 11.28 -3.41
N GLU A 615 7.04 11.97 -3.04
CA GLU A 615 6.97 13.43 -3.00
C GLU A 615 7.97 14.00 -1.98
N MET A 616 8.04 13.42 -0.79
CA MET A 616 8.96 13.84 0.27
C MET A 616 10.42 13.70 -0.16
N LEU A 617 10.80 12.55 -0.73
CA LEU A 617 12.19 12.28 -1.11
C LEU A 617 12.59 12.96 -2.42
N MET A 618 11.71 12.98 -3.41
CA MET A 618 12.02 13.38 -4.78
C MET A 618 11.38 14.71 -5.20
N GLY A 619 10.41 15.24 -4.43
CA GLY A 619 9.73 16.50 -4.68
C GLY A 619 10.58 17.75 -4.49
N THR A 620 9.98 18.93 -4.69
CA THR A 620 10.67 20.23 -4.63
C THR A 620 10.95 20.69 -3.20
N GLU A 621 10.13 20.26 -2.23
CA GLU A 621 10.23 20.67 -0.83
C GLU A 621 11.45 20.06 -0.13
N VAL A 622 12.28 20.91 0.50
CA VAL A 622 13.49 20.48 1.22
C VAL A 622 13.23 20.13 2.68
N PRO A 623 12.39 20.90 3.41
CA PRO A 623 12.20 20.67 4.85
C PRO A 623 11.71 19.25 5.22
N PRO A 624 10.70 18.67 4.55
CA PRO A 624 10.25 17.31 4.85
C PRO A 624 11.35 16.25 4.66
N ARG A 625 12.12 16.39 3.57
CA ARG A 625 13.26 15.48 3.29
C ARG A 625 14.35 15.60 4.35
N ARG A 626 14.64 16.81 4.80
CA ARG A 626 15.61 17.06 5.86
C ARG A 626 15.17 16.44 7.18
N ALA A 627 13.90 16.60 7.57
CA ALA A 627 13.32 15.99 8.76
C ALA A 627 13.45 14.46 8.70
N PHE A 628 13.05 13.85 7.59
CA PHE A 628 13.16 12.41 7.37
C PHE A 628 14.60 11.89 7.53
N ILE A 629 15.59 12.60 6.99
CA ILE A 629 17.01 12.23 7.14
C ILE A 629 17.44 12.27 8.61
N TYR A 630 17.02 13.29 9.38
CA TYR A 630 17.35 13.38 10.80
C TYR A 630 16.69 12.29 11.64
N GLU A 631 15.43 12.00 11.38
CA GLU A 631 14.65 10.99 12.09
C GLU A 631 15.19 9.57 11.88
N ASN A 632 15.70 9.29 10.68
CA ASN A 632 16.22 7.97 10.31
C ASN A 632 17.76 7.89 10.30
N ALA A 633 18.45 8.89 10.81
CA ALA A 633 19.91 8.94 10.77
C ALA A 633 20.60 7.78 11.51
N THR A 634 19.94 7.23 12.55
CA THR A 634 20.44 6.10 13.33
C THR A 634 20.25 4.74 12.63
N GLU A 635 19.39 4.68 11.62
CA GLU A 635 19.13 3.47 10.82
C GLU A 635 19.96 3.44 9.53
N ALA A 636 20.63 4.55 9.20
CA ALA A 636 21.43 4.64 8.00
C ALA A 636 22.73 3.82 8.15
N GLU A 637 22.91 2.84 7.27
CA GLU A 637 24.19 2.18 7.06
C GLU A 637 25.10 3.14 6.29
N LEU A 638 26.03 3.76 6.99
CA LEU A 638 27.00 4.68 6.38
C LEU A 638 28.25 3.90 5.98
N ASP A 639 28.62 3.99 4.71
CA ASP A 639 29.93 3.53 4.22
C ASP A 639 30.97 4.61 4.57
N ILE A 640 31.50 4.54 5.81
CA ILE A 640 32.51 5.44 6.35
C ILE A 640 33.88 4.79 6.23
#